data_d18bc9d90e0e4fab5506bdd0622275c2
#
_entry.id   d18bc9d90e0e4fab5506bdd0622275c2
#
_cell.length_a   1.000
_cell.length_b   1.000
_cell.length_c   1.000
_cell.angle_alpha   90.00
_cell.angle_beta   90.00
_cell.angle_gamma   90.00
#
_symmetry.space_group_name_H-M   'P 1'
#
loop_
_entity.id
_entity.type
_entity.pdbx_description
1 polymer ?
#
loop_
_entity_poly.entity_id
_entity_poly.type
_entity_poly.pdbx_seq_one_letter_code
_entity_poly.pdbx_strand_id
1 'polypeptide(L)'
;MTDNQSNNNSTTTTTPAQSTDWAAVRAYYLTCRSYKQTAEHFGLAMTCVRSRCYREKWAEATQSDTQEAPSEYPADMQEAPSEYPTDTQNAPSAYPTDMQNAPSAYPTDMQEAPSEYPTDMQNAPSAYPGVHLPSIENFQGHTVKMCAPWATHVRERESFADKHSFKTHLAKETTRDCLYSGILGACPSLRVGHDNPASRMVAIVADYDTPMTDKERARKLARLTNKPNFISTSFSGGTHAVWLLEKPLPLMPGPHMVQELLRVICRELRLKRAFETLDTKAFFTPGQYYHAGWDWQAVDDNPIPESTAMLWFDEALRKSRFHETGVQIPLDRVAAEVEKRFPGRWKGEFALGARGARFWDPMADNPTAAIVRENGMTCFTGPFPFRSWADIFGQDFVSQYRAETEGVMLSECYFVDNSFYVRTDYRNEDGTMVPAWQQLNRQSMESFAALRYNLSTTSEDGQPSQLRQALSKIIVENSLVGAGPFIYRPDKIVAVNGAPHLNISFLKVQEPDSAKGNAWGDGFPWTAAFLERLFPDIIQRERFMSEWAYAYKNAYAGAPRNGHTMFVAGPPGVGKNFLSECLYGPSLGGFADASEFLLGRTRFNSNLFKVGVWTCNDSVTKGDAKERAVFAKALKRMAANQVHIVEAKFRDANNVPWEGRVLVTLNTDPMSMQVLPDVDISNRDKISLYKTSDAKLDDKDAARHAREEMGALCAFLLNWEIPEHCKGDARWGVRNYLHPDLYAEAATASSTASFGEILTLFAKDMFDADGRLESIEGSATWFLQQMLQQDAIKEMLRGEVSARSIGRQMSALASSGAYPLAYARNMSQRVWSIKRKAFREYMDKGTGEEATDELMPF
;
A
#
# COMPACT_ATOMS: atom_id res chain seq x y z
N MET A 1 -15.79 56.59 -27.57
CA MET A 1 -17.22 56.57 -27.98
C MET A 1 -17.76 55.32 -27.32
N THR A 2 -18.29 55.58 -26.17
CA THR A 2 -19.62 55.27 -25.62
C THR A 2 -19.78 53.80 -25.27
N ASP A 3 -19.62 53.48 -24.00
CA ASP A 3 -20.62 53.39 -22.92
C ASP A 3 -21.68 52.31 -23.15
N ASN A 4 -21.68 51.30 -22.30
CA ASN A 4 -22.78 51.14 -21.37
C ASN A 4 -22.48 50.08 -20.29
N GLN A 5 -22.54 50.59 -19.07
CA GLN A 5 -22.63 49.88 -17.83
C GLN A 5 -24.01 49.22 -17.68
N SER A 6 -24.07 48.10 -17.00
CA SER A 6 -25.17 47.86 -16.07
C SER A 6 -24.72 46.94 -14.92
N ASN A 7 -24.70 47.57 -13.76
CA ASN A 7 -24.62 47.00 -12.42
C ASN A 7 -25.67 45.91 -12.20
N ASN A 8 -25.29 44.86 -11.48
CA ASN A 8 -26.16 44.28 -10.48
C ASN A 8 -25.31 43.80 -9.27
N ASN A 9 -25.31 44.67 -8.28
CA ASN A 9 -24.90 44.33 -6.91
C ASN A 9 -25.94 43.37 -6.30
N SER A 10 -25.53 42.17 -5.91
CA SER A 10 -26.18 41.43 -4.85
C SER A 10 -25.18 41.23 -3.71
N THR A 11 -25.31 42.09 -2.72
CA THR A 11 -24.67 42.00 -1.39
C THR A 11 -25.14 40.74 -0.71
N THR A 12 -24.29 39.72 -0.67
CA THR A 12 -24.38 38.61 0.29
C THR A 12 -23.62 39.00 1.54
N THR A 13 -24.39 39.37 2.56
CA THR A 13 -23.91 39.53 3.96
C THR A 13 -23.32 38.18 4.45
N THR A 14 -22.03 38.13 4.55
CA THR A 14 -21.29 37.09 5.26
C THR A 14 -21.45 37.28 6.76
N THR A 15 -22.32 36.47 7.38
CA THR A 15 -22.34 36.28 8.82
C THR A 15 -21.03 35.62 9.26
N PRO A 16 -20.37 36.03 10.36
CA PRO A 16 -19.15 35.41 10.83
C PRO A 16 -19.45 33.99 11.26
N ALA A 17 -18.62 33.03 10.79
CA ALA A 17 -18.68 31.62 11.15
C ALA A 17 -18.63 31.48 12.68
N GLN A 18 -19.71 31.06 13.30
CA GLN A 18 -19.72 30.62 14.69
C GLN A 18 -18.76 29.42 14.79
N SER A 19 -17.76 29.52 15.66
CA SER A 19 -16.85 28.43 15.95
C SER A 19 -17.64 27.26 16.52
N THR A 20 -17.61 26.13 15.82
CA THR A 20 -18.30 24.90 16.26
C THR A 20 -17.74 24.47 17.63
N ASP A 21 -18.60 24.37 18.63
CA ASP A 21 -18.24 23.83 19.95
C ASP A 21 -18.08 22.29 19.86
N TRP A 22 -16.87 21.86 19.62
CA TRP A 22 -16.55 20.44 19.49
C TRP A 22 -16.62 19.66 20.79
N ALA A 23 -16.57 20.30 21.95
CA ALA A 23 -16.77 19.65 23.24
C ALA A 23 -18.22 19.22 23.42
N ALA A 24 -19.17 20.08 23.05
CA ALA A 24 -20.60 19.76 23.02
C ALA A 24 -20.93 18.66 22.00
N VAL A 25 -20.31 18.69 20.81
CA VAL A 25 -20.45 17.65 19.78
C VAL A 25 -19.96 16.29 20.29
N ARG A 26 -18.80 16.26 20.98
CA ARG A 26 -18.25 15.04 21.61
C ARG A 26 -19.18 14.48 22.68
N ALA A 27 -19.65 15.34 23.60
CA ALA A 27 -20.55 14.94 24.68
C ALA A 27 -21.83 14.30 24.12
N TYR A 28 -22.44 14.92 23.12
CA TYR A 28 -23.63 14.39 22.49
C TYR A 28 -23.36 13.06 21.75
N TYR A 29 -22.21 12.94 21.05
CA TYR A 29 -21.82 11.69 20.41
C TYR A 29 -21.63 10.57 21.43
N LEU A 30 -21.02 10.83 22.58
CA LEU A 30 -20.82 9.82 23.62
C LEU A 30 -22.14 9.29 24.19
N THR A 31 -23.20 10.10 24.14
CA THR A 31 -24.55 9.72 24.57
C THR A 31 -25.30 8.91 23.51
N CYS A 32 -25.33 9.37 22.25
CA CYS A 32 -26.11 8.74 21.19
C CYS A 32 -25.36 7.67 20.39
N ARG A 33 -24.02 7.66 20.45
CA ARG A 33 -23.12 6.73 19.72
C ARG A 33 -23.40 6.65 18.21
N SER A 34 -23.97 7.70 17.61
CA SER A 34 -24.35 7.76 16.21
C SER A 34 -23.79 9.01 15.52
N TYR A 35 -22.89 8.82 14.56
CA TYR A 35 -22.36 9.93 13.75
C TYR A 35 -23.45 10.69 13.00
N LYS A 36 -24.47 9.98 12.52
CA LYS A 36 -25.58 10.57 11.78
C LYS A 36 -26.42 11.49 12.65
N GLN A 37 -26.86 11.00 13.81
CA GLN A 37 -27.65 11.81 14.75
C GLN A 37 -26.88 12.99 15.30
N THR A 38 -25.59 12.82 15.60
CA THR A 38 -24.72 13.90 16.05
C THR A 38 -24.55 14.98 14.97
N ALA A 39 -24.34 14.59 13.73
CA ALA A 39 -24.21 15.50 12.61
C ALA A 39 -25.50 16.30 12.36
N GLU A 40 -26.64 15.63 12.38
CA GLU A 40 -27.97 16.25 12.22
C GLU A 40 -28.29 17.22 13.37
N HIS A 41 -27.96 16.87 14.62
CA HIS A 41 -28.21 17.72 15.80
C HIS A 41 -27.43 19.03 15.78
N PHE A 42 -26.17 19.00 15.29
CA PHE A 42 -25.31 20.18 15.25
C PHE A 42 -25.20 20.82 13.87
N GLY A 43 -25.97 20.38 12.88
CA GLY A 43 -25.94 20.90 11.52
C GLY A 43 -24.59 20.70 10.82
N LEU A 44 -23.85 19.64 11.16
CA LEU A 44 -22.52 19.35 10.65
C LEU A 44 -22.56 18.24 9.56
N ALA A 45 -21.57 18.22 8.70
CA ALA A 45 -21.41 17.07 7.80
C ALA A 45 -21.00 15.81 8.61
N MET A 46 -21.66 14.69 8.36
CA MET A 46 -21.39 13.41 9.04
C MET A 46 -19.91 12.98 8.92
N THR A 47 -19.26 13.28 7.79
CA THR A 47 -17.84 13.03 7.55
C THR A 47 -16.94 13.84 8.49
N CYS A 48 -17.31 15.07 8.84
CA CYS A 48 -16.58 15.91 9.78
C CYS A 48 -16.62 15.32 11.20
N VAL A 49 -17.82 14.91 11.66
CA VAL A 49 -18.01 14.29 12.98
C VAL A 49 -17.23 12.97 13.06
N ARG A 50 -17.34 12.13 12.04
CA ARG A 50 -16.66 10.84 11.96
C ARG A 50 -15.13 11.00 11.96
N SER A 51 -14.58 11.90 11.13
CA SER A 51 -13.13 12.15 11.08
C SER A 51 -12.58 12.65 12.39
N ARG A 52 -13.34 13.51 13.09
CA ARG A 52 -12.92 14.04 14.38
C ARG A 52 -13.01 13.01 15.51
N CYS A 53 -14.05 12.19 15.50
CA CYS A 53 -14.20 11.07 16.42
C CYS A 53 -13.01 10.08 16.33
N TYR A 54 -12.56 9.75 15.11
CA TYR A 54 -11.39 8.91 14.91
C TYR A 54 -10.10 9.60 15.37
N ARG A 55 -9.89 10.87 14.99
CA ARG A 55 -8.70 11.63 15.32
C ARG A 55 -8.54 11.84 16.83
N GLU A 56 -9.62 12.12 17.52
CA GLU A 56 -9.63 12.39 18.97
C GLU A 56 -10.02 11.17 19.81
N LYS A 57 -10.08 9.98 19.21
CA LYS A 57 -10.36 8.69 19.88
C LYS A 57 -11.57 8.71 20.83
N TRP A 58 -12.65 9.37 20.42
CA TRP A 58 -13.86 9.50 21.26
C TRP A 58 -14.47 8.15 21.67
N ALA A 59 -14.25 7.08 20.90
CA ALA A 59 -14.76 5.76 21.22
C ALA A 59 -13.99 5.04 22.35
N GLU A 60 -12.75 5.44 22.64
CA GLU A 60 -11.87 4.82 23.66
C GLU A 60 -12.04 5.45 25.05
N ALA A 61 -12.74 6.58 25.18
CA ALA A 61 -12.91 7.35 26.43
C ALA A 61 -14.05 6.83 27.34
N THR A 62 -14.11 5.53 27.60
CA THR A 62 -15.18 4.95 28.42
C THR A 62 -14.72 4.08 29.59
N GLN A 63 -13.60 4.42 30.26
CA GLN A 63 -13.31 3.76 31.55
C GLN A 63 -12.70 4.65 32.65
N SER A 64 -12.54 5.96 32.48
CA SER A 64 -11.91 6.76 33.54
C SER A 64 -12.68 7.98 34.06
N ASP A 65 -13.83 8.38 33.52
CA ASP A 65 -14.51 9.59 33.96
C ASP A 65 -15.99 9.36 34.31
N THR A 66 -16.25 8.53 35.33
CA THR A 66 -17.51 8.59 36.12
C THR A 66 -17.23 8.13 37.53
N GLN A 67 -16.70 9.02 38.36
CA GLN A 67 -16.92 9.02 39.78
C GLN A 67 -17.81 10.23 40.11
N GLU A 68 -19.04 9.91 40.49
CA GLU A 68 -19.88 10.48 41.50
C GLU A 68 -21.35 10.37 41.19
N ALA A 69 -21.98 9.37 41.74
CA ALA A 69 -23.19 9.44 42.57
C ALA A 69 -23.69 8.01 42.88
N PRO A 70 -24.19 7.76 44.11
CA PRO A 70 -24.34 6.42 44.65
C PRO A 70 -25.75 5.87 44.51
N SER A 71 -25.90 4.55 44.39
CA SER A 71 -26.89 3.74 45.13
C SER A 71 -26.86 2.28 44.76
N GLU A 72 -26.50 1.47 45.72
CA GLU A 72 -27.12 0.25 46.17
C GLU A 72 -27.59 -0.82 45.15
N TYR A 73 -26.88 -1.96 45.11
CA TYR A 73 -27.38 -3.29 45.48
C TYR A 73 -26.26 -4.35 45.31
N PRO A 74 -26.37 -5.54 45.92
CA PRO A 74 -25.35 -6.11 46.78
C PRO A 74 -24.43 -7.14 46.12
N ALA A 75 -23.35 -7.40 46.88
CA ALA A 75 -22.32 -8.42 46.65
C ALA A 75 -22.97 -9.83 46.68
N ASP A 76 -22.48 -10.68 45.81
CA ASP A 76 -22.04 -12.05 46.07
C ASP A 76 -21.67 -12.74 44.76
N MET A 77 -20.40 -12.97 44.56
CA MET A 77 -19.79 -14.21 44.16
C MET A 77 -18.28 -14.06 43.97
N GLN A 78 -17.63 -14.75 44.83
CA GLN A 78 -16.21 -14.90 45.04
C GLN A 78 -15.51 -15.62 43.87
N GLU A 79 -14.30 -15.11 43.60
CA GLU A 79 -13.01 -15.80 43.42
C GLU A 79 -12.90 -17.00 42.47
N ALA A 80 -12.01 -16.85 41.51
CA ALA A 80 -11.08 -17.90 41.10
C ALA A 80 -9.78 -17.30 40.51
N PRO A 81 -8.62 -17.89 40.72
CA PRO A 81 -7.33 -17.22 40.82
C PRO A 81 -6.54 -17.23 39.52
N SER A 82 -5.70 -16.19 39.40
CA SER A 82 -4.60 -16.08 38.48
C SER A 82 -3.43 -16.97 38.90
N GLU A 83 -2.90 -17.76 38.02
CA GLU A 83 -1.49 -18.21 38.02
C GLU A 83 -1.02 -18.54 36.62
N TYR A 84 -0.10 -17.72 36.08
CA TYR A 84 0.82 -18.10 35.04
C TYR A 84 2.17 -18.48 35.70
N PRO A 85 2.79 -19.59 35.38
CA PRO A 85 4.21 -19.80 35.61
C PRO A 85 4.97 -19.53 34.30
N THR A 86 5.93 -18.64 34.40
CA THR A 86 7.15 -18.60 33.60
C THR A 86 8.01 -19.81 33.89
N ASP A 87 8.35 -20.59 32.88
CA ASP A 87 9.69 -21.21 32.83
C ASP A 87 10.07 -21.63 31.41
N THR A 88 11.14 -21.00 30.96
CA THR A 88 11.96 -21.35 29.81
C THR A 88 12.84 -22.53 30.14
N GLN A 89 12.92 -23.53 29.30
CA GLN A 89 14.12 -24.21 28.76
C GLN A 89 13.84 -25.68 28.37
N ASN A 90 14.41 -26.02 27.22
CA ASN A 90 14.63 -27.36 26.67
C ASN A 90 13.56 -27.89 25.68
N ALA A 91 13.77 -27.57 24.42
CA ALA A 91 13.32 -28.40 23.31
C ALA A 91 14.26 -29.59 23.13
N PRO A 92 13.75 -30.78 22.90
CA PRO A 92 14.47 -31.81 22.14
C PRO A 92 13.81 -31.98 20.76
N SER A 93 14.66 -31.95 19.74
CA SER A 93 14.40 -32.38 18.37
C SER A 93 14.11 -33.88 18.34
N ALA A 94 12.94 -34.29 17.84
CA ALA A 94 12.74 -35.59 17.18
C ALA A 94 11.40 -35.56 16.41
N TYR A 95 11.49 -35.46 15.11
CA TYR A 95 10.42 -35.89 14.24
C TYR A 95 10.44 -37.41 14.11
N PRO A 96 9.33 -38.11 14.28
CA PRO A 96 9.20 -39.47 13.83
C PRO A 96 8.72 -39.48 12.39
N THR A 97 9.57 -40.00 11.52
CA THR A 97 9.21 -40.60 10.22
C THR A 97 8.42 -41.86 10.52
N ASP A 98 7.08 -41.83 10.34
CA ASP A 98 6.25 -43.01 10.05
C ASP A 98 4.80 -42.57 9.86
N MET A 99 4.45 -42.21 8.64
CA MET A 99 3.08 -42.21 8.11
C MET A 99 3.11 -42.71 6.65
N GLN A 100 3.58 -43.91 6.45
CA GLN A 100 3.17 -44.75 5.35
C GLN A 100 2.22 -45.81 5.96
N ASN A 101 0.99 -45.81 5.43
CA ASN A 101 -0.13 -46.71 5.68
C ASN A 101 -1.28 -46.10 6.50
N ALA A 102 -2.07 -45.26 5.81
CA ALA A 102 -3.48 -45.10 6.11
C ALA A 102 -4.28 -45.76 4.97
N PRO A 103 -5.23 -46.68 5.26
CA PRO A 103 -5.99 -47.36 4.21
C PRO A 103 -6.99 -46.36 3.58
N SER A 104 -6.95 -46.29 2.24
CA SER A 104 -7.99 -45.67 1.43
C SER A 104 -9.25 -46.52 1.51
N ALA A 105 -10.20 -46.12 2.31
CA ALA A 105 -11.57 -46.65 2.28
C ALA A 105 -12.52 -45.49 1.94
N TYR A 106 -12.55 -45.10 0.67
CA TYR A 106 -13.75 -44.56 0.07
C TYR A 106 -14.42 -45.69 -0.71
N PRO A 107 -15.73 -45.95 -0.51
CA PRO A 107 -16.43 -46.93 -1.32
C PRO A 107 -16.51 -46.43 -2.76
N THR A 108 -15.84 -47.10 -3.65
CA THR A 108 -16.06 -47.07 -5.08
C THR A 108 -17.34 -47.87 -5.40
N ASP A 109 -18.50 -47.23 -5.20
CA ASP A 109 -19.75 -47.70 -5.72
C ASP A 109 -20.64 -46.53 -6.09
N MET A 110 -20.24 -45.80 -7.11
CA MET A 110 -21.13 -45.08 -8.01
C MET A 110 -20.79 -45.50 -9.44
N GLN A 111 -20.95 -46.81 -9.68
CA GLN A 111 -21.11 -47.28 -11.04
C GLN A 111 -22.46 -46.86 -11.55
N GLU A 112 -22.45 -46.14 -12.65
CA GLU A 112 -23.46 -46.04 -13.69
C GLU A 112 -24.94 -46.09 -13.25
N ALA A 113 -25.52 -44.91 -13.16
CA ALA A 113 -26.96 -44.79 -13.23
C ALA A 113 -27.42 -45.41 -14.54
N PRO A 114 -28.38 -46.38 -14.52
CA PRO A 114 -28.89 -46.95 -15.72
C PRO A 114 -29.55 -45.90 -16.60
N SER A 115 -29.06 -45.76 -17.82
CA SER A 115 -29.68 -44.96 -18.88
C SER A 115 -30.90 -45.73 -19.46
N GLU A 116 -31.86 -46.07 -18.65
CA GLU A 116 -33.14 -46.55 -19.12
C GLU A 116 -34.25 -45.92 -18.26
N TYR A 117 -34.71 -44.75 -18.69
CA TYR A 117 -36.03 -44.30 -18.34
C TYR A 117 -37.02 -45.29 -18.95
N PRO A 118 -37.91 -45.86 -18.17
CA PRO A 118 -38.92 -46.74 -18.70
C PRO A 118 -39.76 -45.98 -19.73
N THR A 119 -39.79 -46.48 -20.90
CA THR A 119 -40.61 -46.04 -22.05
C THR A 119 -42.09 -46.27 -21.83
N ASP A 120 -42.51 -46.67 -20.61
CA ASP A 120 -43.88 -47.04 -20.31
C ASP A 120 -44.73 -45.96 -19.60
N MET A 121 -44.35 -44.68 -19.74
CA MET A 121 -45.22 -43.62 -19.30
C MET A 121 -46.19 -43.09 -20.34
N GLN A 122 -46.38 -43.84 -21.46
CA GLN A 122 -47.49 -43.55 -22.40
C GLN A 122 -48.86 -44.06 -21.95
N ASN A 123 -48.92 -44.89 -20.90
CA ASN A 123 -50.16 -45.44 -20.37
C ASN A 123 -50.23 -45.34 -18.85
N ALA A 124 -49.90 -44.17 -18.26
CA ALA A 124 -50.28 -43.94 -16.90
C ALA A 124 -51.83 -43.75 -16.85
N PRO A 125 -52.53 -44.49 -16.01
CA PRO A 125 -54.00 -44.30 -15.93
C PRO A 125 -54.29 -42.88 -15.48
N SER A 126 -55.24 -42.21 -16.13
CA SER A 126 -55.72 -40.89 -15.73
C SER A 126 -56.48 -41.02 -14.38
N ALA A 127 -55.69 -41.07 -13.27
CA ALA A 127 -56.27 -41.35 -11.97
C ALA A 127 -56.49 -40.05 -11.13
N TYR A 128 -56.59 -38.94 -11.82
CA TYR A 128 -57.08 -37.71 -11.23
C TYR A 128 -58.02 -37.01 -12.19
N PRO A 129 -59.26 -37.35 -12.20
CA PRO A 129 -60.25 -36.62 -12.97
C PRO A 129 -60.43 -35.23 -12.32
N GLY A 130 -60.15 -34.19 -13.06
CA GLY A 130 -60.52 -32.83 -12.68
C GLY A 130 -59.35 -31.84 -12.34
N VAL A 131 -58.10 -32.19 -12.54
CA VAL A 131 -57.02 -31.20 -12.41
C VAL A 131 -56.96 -30.32 -13.65
N HIS A 132 -57.73 -29.25 -13.64
CA HIS A 132 -57.50 -28.14 -14.58
C HIS A 132 -56.13 -27.54 -14.31
N LEU A 133 -55.33 -27.33 -15.34
CA LEU A 133 -54.08 -26.62 -15.31
C LEU A 133 -54.23 -25.29 -16.07
N PRO A 134 -55.03 -24.35 -15.55
CA PRO A 134 -55.26 -23.10 -16.27
C PRO A 134 -53.93 -22.31 -16.39
N SER A 135 -53.79 -21.65 -17.49
CA SER A 135 -52.80 -20.62 -17.71
C SER A 135 -53.58 -19.31 -17.82
N ILE A 136 -53.23 -18.37 -16.97
CA ILE A 136 -53.84 -17.04 -17.01
C ILE A 136 -53.04 -16.21 -17.98
N GLU A 137 -53.65 -15.90 -19.10
CA GLU A 137 -53.11 -14.96 -20.09
C GLU A 137 -53.95 -13.69 -20.06
N ASN A 138 -53.36 -12.57 -20.25
CA ASN A 138 -54.02 -11.27 -20.40
C ASN A 138 -54.82 -10.75 -19.20
N PHE A 139 -54.40 -11.02 -17.99
CA PHE A 139 -54.85 -10.22 -16.88
C PHE A 139 -54.13 -8.85 -16.92
N GLN A 140 -54.84 -7.84 -17.38
CA GLN A 140 -54.21 -6.53 -17.74
C GLN A 140 -52.96 -6.72 -18.63
N GLY A 141 -52.97 -7.65 -19.56
CA GLY A 141 -51.81 -7.97 -20.38
C GLY A 141 -50.86 -9.04 -19.82
N HIS A 142 -51.21 -9.65 -18.72
CA HIS A 142 -50.34 -10.60 -18.02
C HIS A 142 -50.83 -12.04 -18.12
N THR A 143 -49.91 -12.99 -17.91
CA THR A 143 -50.20 -14.43 -17.91
C THR A 143 -49.67 -15.07 -16.64
N VAL A 144 -50.49 -15.85 -15.94
CA VAL A 144 -50.10 -16.74 -14.84
C VAL A 144 -50.27 -18.20 -15.31
N LYS A 145 -49.24 -19.01 -15.09
CA LYS A 145 -49.20 -20.41 -15.50
C LYS A 145 -49.54 -21.33 -14.32
N MET A 146 -50.38 -22.32 -14.54
CA MET A 146 -50.75 -23.33 -13.52
C MET A 146 -50.45 -24.74 -14.07
N CYS A 147 -49.89 -25.64 -13.23
CA CYS A 147 -49.62 -27.02 -13.56
C CYS A 147 -49.49 -27.90 -12.31
N ALA A 148 -49.65 -29.22 -12.48
CA ALA A 148 -49.45 -30.15 -11.37
C ALA A 148 -47.98 -30.24 -10.94
N PRO A 149 -47.64 -30.46 -9.64
CA PRO A 149 -46.26 -30.45 -9.14
C PRO A 149 -45.34 -31.45 -9.81
N TRP A 150 -45.85 -32.61 -10.14
CA TRP A 150 -45.11 -33.72 -10.79
C TRP A 150 -45.07 -33.64 -12.32
N ALA A 151 -45.84 -32.72 -12.93
CA ALA A 151 -45.91 -32.65 -14.39
C ALA A 151 -44.76 -31.83 -14.96
N THR A 152 -44.10 -32.34 -15.97
CA THR A 152 -43.14 -31.62 -16.79
C THR A 152 -43.81 -30.77 -17.86
N HIS A 153 -45.06 -31.13 -18.22
CA HIS A 153 -45.84 -30.42 -19.20
C HIS A 153 -47.07 -29.78 -18.54
N VAL A 154 -47.47 -28.66 -19.10
CA VAL A 154 -48.71 -28.00 -18.72
C VAL A 154 -49.90 -28.77 -19.35
N ARG A 155 -50.80 -29.29 -18.54
CA ARG A 155 -51.95 -30.05 -19.04
C ARG A 155 -53.02 -29.17 -19.66
N GLU A 156 -53.35 -28.08 -18.94
CA GLU A 156 -54.33 -27.11 -19.36
C GLU A 156 -53.87 -25.69 -19.15
N ARG A 157 -54.39 -24.78 -19.94
CA ARG A 157 -54.14 -23.34 -19.85
C ARG A 157 -55.49 -22.62 -19.86
N GLU A 158 -55.62 -21.67 -18.92
CA GLU A 158 -56.72 -20.70 -18.95
C GLU A 158 -56.13 -19.29 -18.99
N SER A 159 -56.71 -18.41 -19.76
CA SER A 159 -56.43 -16.99 -19.81
C SER A 159 -57.58 -16.21 -19.23
N PHE A 160 -57.27 -15.20 -18.45
CA PHE A 160 -58.26 -14.38 -17.78
C PHE A 160 -58.12 -12.94 -18.28
N ALA A 161 -59.24 -12.36 -18.69
CA ALA A 161 -59.30 -11.03 -19.25
C ALA A 161 -59.12 -9.93 -18.20
N ASP A 162 -59.51 -10.23 -16.94
CA ASP A 162 -59.47 -9.26 -15.88
C ASP A 162 -59.21 -9.90 -14.50
N LYS A 163 -58.93 -9.09 -13.51
CA LYS A 163 -58.62 -9.44 -12.15
C LYS A 163 -59.76 -10.16 -11.42
N HIS A 164 -60.97 -9.75 -11.71
CA HIS A 164 -62.14 -10.36 -11.09
C HIS A 164 -62.35 -11.81 -11.56
N SER A 165 -62.22 -12.04 -12.87
CA SER A 165 -62.28 -13.39 -13.47
C SER A 165 -61.20 -14.30 -12.90
N PHE A 166 -60.00 -13.82 -12.74
CA PHE A 166 -58.88 -14.55 -12.09
C PHE A 166 -59.19 -14.92 -10.64
N LYS A 167 -59.63 -13.95 -9.83
CA LYS A 167 -59.99 -14.18 -8.45
C LYS A 167 -61.12 -15.19 -8.34
N THR A 168 -62.16 -15.07 -9.19
CA THR A 168 -63.29 -15.98 -9.23
C THR A 168 -62.85 -17.39 -9.61
N HIS A 169 -61.91 -17.54 -10.55
CA HIS A 169 -61.31 -18.82 -10.90
C HIS A 169 -60.61 -19.45 -9.72
N LEU A 170 -59.66 -18.74 -9.06
CA LEU A 170 -58.93 -19.24 -7.92
C LEU A 170 -59.79 -19.58 -6.70
N ALA A 171 -60.93 -18.96 -6.55
CA ALA A 171 -61.85 -19.24 -5.47
C ALA A 171 -62.70 -20.50 -5.67
N LYS A 172 -62.71 -21.09 -6.88
CA LYS A 172 -63.41 -22.33 -7.14
C LYS A 172 -62.81 -23.49 -6.35
N GLU A 173 -63.67 -24.37 -5.84
CA GLU A 173 -63.19 -25.51 -5.05
C GLU A 173 -62.30 -26.46 -5.86
N THR A 174 -62.58 -26.59 -7.16
CA THR A 174 -61.88 -27.44 -8.11
C THR A 174 -60.43 -26.93 -8.40
N THR A 175 -60.07 -25.71 -8.01
CA THR A 175 -58.71 -25.14 -8.25
C THR A 175 -57.79 -25.25 -7.05
N ARG A 176 -58.25 -25.81 -5.90
CA ARG A 176 -57.41 -25.99 -4.71
C ARG A 176 -56.11 -26.78 -4.98
N ASP A 177 -56.24 -27.83 -5.83
CA ASP A 177 -55.07 -28.67 -6.18
C ASP A 177 -54.28 -28.16 -7.38
N CYS A 178 -54.66 -27.02 -7.91
CA CYS A 178 -53.94 -26.40 -9.02
C CYS A 178 -52.66 -25.74 -8.57
N LEU A 179 -51.69 -25.68 -9.47
CA LEU A 179 -50.43 -24.97 -9.30
C LEU A 179 -50.38 -23.77 -10.21
N TYR A 180 -49.74 -22.71 -9.73
CA TYR A 180 -49.49 -21.50 -10.51
C TYR A 180 -48.07 -20.99 -10.36
N SER A 181 -47.63 -20.19 -11.28
CA SER A 181 -46.31 -19.54 -11.27
C SER A 181 -46.36 -18.16 -11.90
N GLY A 182 -45.65 -17.24 -11.34
CA GLY A 182 -45.45 -15.88 -11.91
C GLY A 182 -44.34 -15.79 -12.98
N ILE A 183 -43.60 -16.87 -13.20
CA ILE A 183 -42.47 -16.91 -14.17
C ILE A 183 -42.79 -17.96 -15.22
N LEU A 184 -42.72 -17.56 -16.48
CA LEU A 184 -43.04 -18.39 -17.63
C LEU A 184 -41.81 -18.66 -18.49
N GLY A 185 -41.72 -19.91 -19.02
CA GLY A 185 -40.68 -20.26 -19.98
C GLY A 185 -41.02 -19.84 -21.41
N ALA A 186 -40.05 -20.00 -22.33
CA ALA A 186 -40.27 -19.74 -23.73
C ALA A 186 -41.30 -20.67 -24.35
N CYS A 187 -41.33 -21.96 -23.97
CA CYS A 187 -42.36 -22.92 -24.37
C CYS A 187 -43.44 -22.95 -23.25
N PRO A 188 -44.66 -22.52 -23.56
CA PRO A 188 -45.72 -22.50 -22.57
C PRO A 188 -46.21 -23.91 -22.14
N SER A 189 -46.00 -24.92 -22.96
CA SER A 189 -46.38 -26.28 -22.65
C SER A 189 -45.44 -27.03 -21.73
N LEU A 190 -44.22 -26.44 -21.46
CA LEU A 190 -43.23 -27.05 -20.61
C LEU A 190 -43.07 -26.28 -19.29
N ARG A 191 -42.71 -27.03 -18.26
CA ARG A 191 -42.27 -26.42 -16.98
C ARG A 191 -41.00 -25.65 -17.16
N VAL A 192 -40.86 -24.54 -16.44
CA VAL A 192 -39.62 -23.77 -16.41
C VAL A 192 -38.49 -24.59 -15.77
N GLY A 193 -37.38 -24.76 -16.46
CA GLY A 193 -36.24 -25.59 -16.09
C GLY A 193 -35.11 -25.45 -17.09
N HIS A 194 -34.22 -26.45 -17.14
CA HIS A 194 -33.07 -26.45 -18.03
C HIS A 194 -33.49 -26.40 -19.51
N ASP A 195 -34.47 -27.24 -19.91
CA ASP A 195 -34.91 -27.35 -21.29
C ASP A 195 -35.93 -26.28 -21.71
N ASN A 196 -36.46 -25.54 -20.74
CA ASN A 196 -37.38 -24.45 -20.96
C ASN A 196 -37.04 -23.27 -20.01
N PRO A 197 -36.01 -22.51 -20.34
CA PRO A 197 -35.56 -21.43 -19.48
C PRO A 197 -36.65 -20.38 -19.28
N ALA A 198 -36.61 -19.71 -18.11
CA ALA A 198 -37.47 -18.59 -17.82
C ALA A 198 -37.33 -17.49 -18.87
N SER A 199 -38.47 -17.05 -19.48
CA SER A 199 -38.47 -16.06 -20.56
C SER A 199 -39.14 -14.75 -20.20
N ARG A 200 -40.14 -14.81 -19.30
CA ARG A 200 -40.89 -13.63 -18.84
C ARG A 200 -41.45 -13.80 -17.43
N MET A 201 -41.53 -12.71 -16.70
CA MET A 201 -42.20 -12.65 -15.41
C MET A 201 -43.51 -11.87 -15.58
N VAL A 202 -44.63 -12.44 -15.11
CA VAL A 202 -45.95 -11.80 -15.18
C VAL A 202 -46.47 -11.44 -13.81
N ALA A 203 -45.98 -12.11 -12.78
CA ALA A 203 -46.32 -11.84 -11.39
C ALA A 203 -45.15 -12.18 -10.47
N ILE A 204 -45.09 -11.57 -9.32
CA ILE A 204 -44.24 -11.90 -8.22
C ILE A 204 -45.04 -12.68 -7.19
N VAL A 205 -44.59 -13.89 -6.88
CA VAL A 205 -45.26 -14.77 -5.92
C VAL A 205 -44.33 -15.01 -4.75
N ALA A 206 -44.82 -14.76 -3.53
CA ALA A 206 -44.07 -15.00 -2.31
C ALA A 206 -44.89 -15.89 -1.36
N ASP A 207 -44.27 -16.97 -0.89
CA ASP A 207 -44.83 -17.90 0.07
C ASP A 207 -44.21 -17.66 1.46
N TYR A 208 -45.10 -17.61 2.47
CA TYR A 208 -44.74 -17.37 3.86
C TYR A 208 -45.28 -18.54 4.72
N ASP A 209 -44.33 -19.28 5.32
CA ASP A 209 -44.68 -20.56 6.00
C ASP A 209 -45.35 -20.38 7.35
N THR A 210 -45.22 -19.22 7.97
CA THR A 210 -45.78 -19.03 9.31
C THR A 210 -47.30 -18.81 9.26
N PRO A 211 -48.12 -19.65 9.91
CA PRO A 211 -49.54 -19.42 10.05
C PRO A 211 -49.85 -18.08 10.73
N MET A 212 -50.80 -17.33 10.18
CA MET A 212 -51.22 -16.05 10.71
C MET A 212 -52.76 -15.97 10.81
N THR A 213 -53.21 -15.29 11.84
CA THR A 213 -54.60 -14.90 11.93
C THR A 213 -54.93 -13.77 10.95
N ASP A 214 -56.18 -13.67 10.50
CA ASP A 214 -56.64 -12.61 9.60
C ASP A 214 -56.33 -11.20 10.15
N LYS A 215 -56.45 -11.03 11.46
CA LYS A 215 -56.14 -9.76 12.15
C LYS A 215 -54.64 -9.40 12.06
N GLU A 216 -53.78 -10.37 12.22
CA GLU A 216 -52.32 -10.18 12.08
C GLU A 216 -51.93 -9.89 10.64
N ARG A 217 -52.54 -10.65 9.72
CA ARG A 217 -52.37 -10.47 8.27
C ARG A 217 -52.77 -9.06 7.84
N ALA A 218 -53.94 -8.61 8.26
CA ALA A 218 -54.47 -7.26 7.98
C ALA A 218 -53.55 -6.16 8.57
N ARG A 219 -53.07 -6.36 9.80
CA ARG A 219 -52.13 -5.42 10.43
C ARG A 219 -50.78 -5.34 9.68
N LYS A 220 -50.27 -6.43 9.15
CA LYS A 220 -49.06 -6.47 8.35
C LYS A 220 -49.29 -5.81 6.99
N LEU A 221 -50.38 -6.12 6.30
CA LEU A 221 -50.78 -5.50 5.04
C LEU A 221 -50.90 -3.98 5.14
N ALA A 222 -51.43 -3.46 6.23
CA ALA A 222 -51.57 -2.01 6.44
C ALA A 222 -50.22 -1.27 6.53
N ARG A 223 -49.12 -1.98 6.81
CA ARG A 223 -47.77 -1.43 6.94
C ARG A 223 -46.94 -1.51 5.66
N LEU A 224 -47.43 -2.24 4.65
CA LEU A 224 -46.74 -2.37 3.39
C LEU A 224 -46.92 -1.13 2.52
N THR A 225 -45.84 -0.58 2.01
CA THR A 225 -45.83 0.51 1.03
C THR A 225 -46.40 0.02 -0.31
N ASN A 226 -45.91 -1.14 -0.76
CA ASN A 226 -46.36 -1.79 -1.99
C ASN A 226 -47.15 -3.02 -1.58
N LYS A 227 -48.47 -2.90 -1.62
CA LYS A 227 -49.37 -3.99 -1.25
C LYS A 227 -49.45 -5.03 -2.37
N PRO A 228 -49.59 -6.35 -2.02
CA PRO A 228 -49.90 -7.35 -3.04
C PRO A 228 -51.29 -7.14 -3.64
N ASN A 229 -51.44 -7.53 -4.89
CA ASN A 229 -52.76 -7.50 -5.52
C ASN A 229 -53.69 -8.57 -4.92
N PHE A 230 -53.13 -9.72 -4.56
CA PHE A 230 -53.85 -10.81 -3.95
C PHE A 230 -53.09 -11.45 -2.79
N ILE A 231 -53.83 -11.96 -1.84
CA ILE A 231 -53.33 -12.86 -0.81
C ILE A 231 -54.20 -14.10 -0.75
N SER A 232 -53.65 -15.23 -0.32
CA SER A 232 -54.38 -16.45 -0.03
C SER A 232 -53.77 -17.17 1.16
N THR A 233 -54.50 -18.16 1.70
CA THR A 233 -53.97 -19.06 2.71
C THR A 233 -53.35 -20.26 2.02
N SER A 234 -52.04 -20.59 2.33
CA SER A 234 -51.40 -21.81 1.85
C SER A 234 -51.89 -23.05 2.57
N PHE A 235 -51.55 -24.27 2.06
CA PHE A 235 -51.93 -25.53 2.73
C PHE A 235 -51.34 -25.67 4.13
N SER A 236 -50.22 -25.06 4.41
CA SER A 236 -49.59 -25.02 5.72
C SER A 236 -50.22 -24.00 6.69
N GLY A 237 -51.22 -23.24 6.24
CA GLY A 237 -51.82 -22.15 6.99
C GLY A 237 -51.08 -20.84 6.91
N GLY A 238 -50.00 -20.78 6.16
CA GLY A 238 -49.19 -19.60 5.85
C GLY A 238 -49.92 -18.64 4.89
N THR A 239 -49.15 -17.71 4.30
CA THR A 239 -49.70 -16.69 3.40
C THR A 239 -49.02 -16.73 2.06
N HIS A 240 -49.73 -16.91 0.96
CA HIS A 240 -49.27 -16.54 -0.35
C HIS A 240 -49.60 -15.08 -0.64
N ALA A 241 -48.70 -14.35 -1.20
CA ALA A 241 -48.88 -12.97 -1.64
C ALA A 241 -48.45 -12.82 -3.10
N VAL A 242 -49.31 -12.19 -3.91
CA VAL A 242 -49.08 -12.05 -5.36
C VAL A 242 -49.15 -10.58 -5.75
N TRP A 243 -48.09 -10.11 -6.37
CA TRP A 243 -48.01 -8.80 -7.02
C TRP A 243 -48.02 -9.01 -8.53
N LEU A 244 -49.01 -8.46 -9.21
CA LEU A 244 -49.07 -8.45 -10.65
C LEU A 244 -48.18 -7.37 -11.25
N LEU A 245 -47.59 -7.64 -12.39
CA LEU A 245 -46.91 -6.61 -13.17
C LEU A 245 -47.86 -5.98 -14.16
N GLU A 246 -47.78 -4.68 -14.41
CA GLU A 246 -48.61 -3.97 -15.40
C GLU A 246 -48.39 -4.54 -16.82
N LYS A 247 -47.14 -4.88 -17.15
CA LYS A 247 -46.73 -5.60 -18.35
C LYS A 247 -45.77 -6.74 -18.00
N PRO A 248 -45.77 -7.82 -18.80
CA PRO A 248 -44.82 -8.90 -18.62
C PRO A 248 -43.38 -8.38 -18.75
N LEU A 249 -42.56 -8.63 -17.74
CA LEU A 249 -41.12 -8.31 -17.75
C LEU A 249 -40.36 -9.37 -18.53
N PRO A 250 -39.65 -9.03 -19.61
CA PRO A 250 -38.84 -10.00 -20.35
C PRO A 250 -37.68 -10.47 -19.47
N LEU A 251 -37.49 -11.79 -19.39
CA LEU A 251 -36.35 -12.38 -18.69
C LEU A 251 -35.31 -12.83 -19.70
N MET A 252 -34.07 -12.51 -19.38
CA MET A 252 -32.94 -12.96 -20.19
C MET A 252 -32.60 -14.41 -19.88
N PRO A 253 -32.23 -15.21 -20.86
CA PRO A 253 -31.78 -16.59 -20.62
C PRO A 253 -30.47 -16.56 -19.83
N GLY A 254 -30.54 -17.14 -18.63
CA GLY A 254 -29.41 -17.29 -17.72
C GLY A 254 -29.89 -17.31 -16.27
N PRO A 255 -29.51 -18.33 -15.49
CA PRO A 255 -30.01 -18.49 -14.12
C PRO A 255 -29.60 -17.32 -13.22
N HIS A 256 -28.46 -16.68 -13.48
CA HIS A 256 -27.93 -15.63 -12.64
C HIS A 256 -28.73 -14.33 -12.74
N MET A 257 -29.14 -13.93 -13.95
CA MET A 257 -29.92 -12.70 -14.13
C MET A 257 -31.26 -12.79 -13.42
N VAL A 258 -31.97 -13.92 -13.57
CA VAL A 258 -33.27 -14.13 -12.92
C VAL A 258 -33.09 -14.12 -11.40
N GLN A 259 -32.05 -14.74 -10.87
CA GLN A 259 -31.76 -14.71 -9.42
C GLN A 259 -31.44 -13.32 -8.92
N GLU A 260 -30.66 -12.51 -9.65
CA GLU A 260 -30.41 -11.13 -9.28
C GLU A 260 -31.69 -10.29 -9.31
N LEU A 261 -32.53 -10.48 -10.33
CA LEU A 261 -33.82 -9.81 -10.39
C LEU A 261 -34.70 -10.15 -9.16
N LEU A 262 -34.76 -11.43 -8.79
CA LEU A 262 -35.47 -11.84 -7.60
C LEU A 262 -34.87 -11.27 -6.32
N ARG A 263 -33.53 -11.10 -6.24
CA ARG A 263 -32.88 -10.41 -5.11
C ARG A 263 -33.26 -8.93 -5.05
N VAL A 264 -33.26 -8.24 -6.19
CA VAL A 264 -33.68 -6.83 -6.28
C VAL A 264 -35.14 -6.71 -5.83
N ILE A 265 -36.04 -7.52 -6.40
CA ILE A 265 -37.45 -7.53 -6.04
C ILE A 265 -37.67 -7.82 -4.54
N CYS A 266 -36.97 -8.82 -4.00
CA CYS A 266 -37.03 -9.16 -2.58
C CYS A 266 -36.68 -7.99 -1.67
N ARG A 267 -35.68 -7.21 -2.08
CA ARG A 267 -35.22 -6.01 -1.36
C ARG A 267 -36.22 -4.85 -1.49
N GLU A 268 -36.65 -4.54 -2.71
CA GLU A 268 -37.49 -3.39 -3.01
C GLU A 268 -38.90 -3.55 -2.39
N LEU A 269 -39.50 -4.73 -2.51
CA LEU A 269 -40.78 -5.06 -1.88
C LEU A 269 -40.62 -5.42 -0.40
N ARG A 270 -39.39 -5.46 0.13
CA ARG A 270 -39.09 -5.83 1.53
C ARG A 270 -39.71 -7.17 1.94
N LEU A 271 -39.72 -8.16 1.03
CA LEU A 271 -40.46 -9.41 1.20
C LEU A 271 -40.10 -10.15 2.49
N LYS A 272 -38.83 -10.17 2.92
CA LYS A 272 -38.41 -10.78 4.21
C LYS A 272 -39.04 -10.16 5.46
N ARG A 273 -39.71 -9.01 5.32
CA ARG A 273 -40.36 -8.26 6.40
C ARG A 273 -41.86 -8.03 6.17
N ALA A 274 -42.35 -8.42 5.01
CA ALA A 274 -43.77 -8.20 4.63
C ALA A 274 -44.68 -9.02 5.53
N PHE A 275 -44.45 -10.32 5.59
CA PHE A 275 -45.07 -11.26 6.51
C PHE A 275 -43.97 -12.04 7.26
N GLU A 276 -44.33 -13.06 8.04
CA GLU A 276 -43.30 -13.82 8.78
C GLU A 276 -42.82 -15.02 7.97
N THR A 277 -41.54 -15.30 8.03
CA THR A 277 -40.86 -16.47 7.47
C THR A 277 -41.09 -16.68 5.96
N LEU A 278 -40.54 -15.81 5.12
CA LEU A 278 -40.52 -16.02 3.67
C LEU A 278 -39.81 -17.33 3.33
N ASP A 279 -40.46 -18.24 2.58
CA ASP A 279 -39.74 -19.36 1.95
C ASP A 279 -38.80 -18.85 0.88
N THR A 280 -37.55 -18.64 1.31
CA THR A 280 -36.51 -18.11 0.43
C THR A 280 -36.08 -19.12 -0.63
N LYS A 281 -36.21 -20.44 -0.37
CA LYS A 281 -35.88 -21.48 -1.34
C LYS A 281 -36.86 -21.47 -2.49
N ALA A 282 -38.14 -21.44 -2.19
CA ALA A 282 -39.19 -21.35 -3.22
C ALA A 282 -39.08 -20.02 -3.97
N PHE A 283 -38.92 -18.89 -3.26
CA PHE A 283 -38.87 -17.57 -3.90
C PHE A 283 -37.71 -17.42 -4.89
N PHE A 284 -36.50 -17.90 -4.56
CA PHE A 284 -35.33 -17.79 -5.42
C PHE A 284 -35.18 -18.91 -6.47
N THR A 285 -36.19 -19.79 -6.59
CA THR A 285 -36.24 -20.86 -7.60
C THR A 285 -37.13 -20.44 -8.76
N PRO A 286 -36.60 -20.06 -9.94
CA PRO A 286 -37.42 -19.59 -11.08
C PRO A 286 -38.47 -20.59 -11.57
N GLY A 287 -38.16 -21.88 -11.45
CA GLY A 287 -39.06 -22.96 -11.82
C GLY A 287 -40.07 -23.38 -10.74
N GLN A 288 -40.19 -22.61 -9.65
CA GLN A 288 -41.13 -22.92 -8.59
C GLN A 288 -42.56 -22.71 -9.01
N TYR A 289 -43.41 -23.69 -8.64
CA TYR A 289 -44.81 -23.63 -8.77
C TYR A 289 -45.47 -23.69 -7.38
N TYR A 290 -46.50 -22.86 -7.17
CA TYR A 290 -47.17 -22.68 -5.91
C TYR A 290 -48.58 -23.30 -5.99
N HIS A 291 -49.04 -23.94 -4.93
CA HIS A 291 -50.43 -24.37 -4.81
C HIS A 291 -51.35 -23.15 -4.78
N ALA A 292 -52.53 -23.27 -5.38
CA ALA A 292 -53.48 -22.16 -5.39
C ALA A 292 -53.94 -21.76 -3.99
N GLY A 293 -53.95 -22.69 -3.02
CA GLY A 293 -54.44 -22.39 -1.66
C GLY A 293 -55.97 -22.11 -1.62
N TRP A 294 -56.39 -21.39 -0.59
CA TRP A 294 -57.80 -21.00 -0.41
C TRP A 294 -57.89 -19.59 0.16
N ASP A 295 -59.14 -19.09 0.30
CA ASP A 295 -59.45 -17.77 0.86
C ASP A 295 -58.75 -16.61 0.14
N TRP A 296 -58.82 -16.62 -1.18
CA TRP A 296 -58.26 -15.58 -2.02
C TRP A 296 -58.94 -14.22 -1.77
N GLN A 297 -58.16 -13.22 -1.38
CA GLN A 297 -58.57 -11.87 -1.14
C GLN A 297 -57.90 -10.92 -2.09
N ALA A 298 -58.64 -10.04 -2.75
CA ALA A 298 -58.10 -8.89 -3.46
C ALA A 298 -57.75 -7.80 -2.42
N VAL A 299 -56.51 -7.28 -2.51
CA VAL A 299 -55.97 -6.31 -1.55
C VAL A 299 -55.71 -4.95 -2.21
N ASP A 300 -55.07 -4.96 -3.36
CA ASP A 300 -54.74 -3.76 -4.13
C ASP A 300 -55.13 -3.95 -5.60
N ASP A 301 -55.69 -2.91 -6.20
CA ASP A 301 -56.09 -2.94 -7.60
C ASP A 301 -54.99 -2.55 -8.57
N ASN A 302 -53.91 -1.94 -8.07
CA ASN A 302 -52.86 -1.41 -8.87
C ASN A 302 -51.74 -2.47 -9.04
N PRO A 303 -51.43 -2.90 -10.27
CA PRO A 303 -50.24 -3.72 -10.53
C PRO A 303 -48.97 -2.88 -10.38
N ILE A 304 -47.84 -3.54 -10.24
CA ILE A 304 -46.52 -2.90 -10.28
C ILE A 304 -46.37 -2.22 -11.64
N PRO A 305 -46.14 -0.90 -11.70
CA PRO A 305 -45.98 -0.18 -12.96
C PRO A 305 -44.80 -0.71 -13.80
N GLU A 306 -44.97 -0.72 -15.13
CA GLU A 306 -43.91 -1.12 -16.07
C GLU A 306 -42.59 -0.37 -15.79
N SER A 307 -42.63 0.94 -15.55
CA SER A 307 -41.45 1.77 -15.25
C SER A 307 -40.72 1.29 -14.01
N THR A 308 -41.43 0.88 -12.97
CA THR A 308 -40.82 0.35 -11.73
C THR A 308 -40.20 -1.02 -11.97
N ALA A 309 -40.91 -1.93 -12.67
CA ALA A 309 -40.39 -3.24 -13.00
C ALA A 309 -39.12 -3.17 -13.90
N MET A 310 -39.10 -2.23 -14.83
CA MET A 310 -37.93 -1.99 -15.68
C MET A 310 -36.72 -1.43 -14.91
N LEU A 311 -36.95 -0.58 -13.90
CA LEU A 311 -35.86 -0.13 -13.02
C LEU A 311 -35.23 -1.30 -12.25
N TRP A 312 -36.04 -2.23 -11.74
CA TRP A 312 -35.55 -3.44 -11.08
C TRP A 312 -34.80 -4.36 -12.03
N PHE A 313 -35.31 -4.48 -13.24
CA PHE A 313 -34.65 -5.24 -14.30
C PHE A 313 -33.31 -4.65 -14.67
N ASP A 314 -33.20 -3.33 -14.85
CA ASP A 314 -31.95 -2.65 -15.16
C ASP A 314 -30.93 -2.74 -14.02
N GLU A 315 -31.39 -2.70 -12.77
CA GLU A 315 -30.51 -2.92 -11.63
C GLU A 315 -30.01 -4.37 -11.56
N ALA A 316 -30.91 -5.33 -11.76
CA ALA A 316 -30.54 -6.76 -11.80
C ALA A 316 -29.58 -7.03 -12.95
N LEU A 317 -29.83 -6.45 -14.10
CA LEU A 317 -28.97 -6.54 -15.26
C LEU A 317 -27.57 -5.96 -15.00
N ARG A 318 -27.47 -4.82 -14.32
CA ARG A 318 -26.19 -4.26 -13.90
C ARG A 318 -25.46 -5.17 -12.92
N LYS A 319 -26.15 -5.80 -11.98
CA LYS A 319 -25.56 -6.72 -10.99
C LYS A 319 -25.19 -8.07 -11.57
N SER A 320 -26.02 -8.64 -12.43
CA SER A 320 -25.76 -9.91 -13.08
C SER A 320 -24.58 -9.86 -14.06
N ARG A 321 -24.27 -8.67 -14.60
CA ARG A 321 -23.09 -8.47 -15.44
C ARG A 321 -21.76 -8.73 -14.73
N PHE A 322 -21.72 -8.60 -13.40
CA PHE A 322 -20.56 -9.02 -12.62
C PHE A 322 -20.52 -10.54 -12.38
N HIS A 323 -21.59 -11.24 -12.66
CA HIS A 323 -21.72 -12.70 -12.46
C HIS A 323 -21.82 -13.49 -13.77
N GLU A 324 -22.22 -12.86 -14.87
CA GLU A 324 -22.19 -13.51 -16.18
C GLU A 324 -20.78 -13.42 -16.75
N THR A 325 -19.98 -14.42 -16.42
CA THR A 325 -18.88 -15.02 -17.19
C THR A 325 -18.31 -14.18 -18.34
N GLY A 326 -18.14 -12.94 -18.16
CA GLY A 326 -17.50 -12.17 -19.19
C GLY A 326 -16.21 -11.66 -18.65
N VAL A 327 -15.10 -12.17 -19.10
CA VAL A 327 -13.86 -11.42 -19.05
C VAL A 327 -14.18 -10.06 -19.65
N GLN A 328 -14.08 -9.02 -18.85
CA GLN A 328 -14.13 -7.66 -19.37
C GLN A 328 -12.90 -7.49 -20.25
N ILE A 329 -13.12 -7.24 -21.52
CA ILE A 329 -12.03 -7.00 -22.48
C ILE A 329 -12.09 -5.53 -22.86
N PRO A 330 -10.97 -4.79 -22.82
CA PRO A 330 -10.93 -3.41 -23.25
C PRO A 330 -11.56 -3.24 -24.62
N LEU A 331 -12.46 -2.26 -24.75
CA LEU A 331 -13.28 -2.11 -25.97
C LEU A 331 -12.47 -1.77 -27.23
N ASP A 332 -11.30 -1.18 -27.09
CA ASP A 332 -10.33 -0.99 -28.17
C ASP A 332 -9.82 -2.31 -28.74
N ARG A 333 -9.54 -3.30 -27.88
CA ARG A 333 -9.17 -4.66 -28.28
C ARG A 333 -10.33 -5.39 -28.95
N VAL A 334 -11.53 -5.24 -28.38
CA VAL A 334 -12.76 -5.80 -28.98
C VAL A 334 -13.03 -5.18 -30.34
N ALA A 335 -12.92 -3.86 -30.46
CA ALA A 335 -13.10 -3.12 -31.70
C ALA A 335 -12.12 -3.60 -32.80
N ALA A 336 -10.86 -3.80 -32.44
CA ALA A 336 -9.85 -4.34 -33.36
C ALA A 336 -10.22 -5.77 -33.81
N GLU A 337 -10.73 -6.63 -32.93
CA GLU A 337 -11.16 -7.98 -33.31
C GLU A 337 -12.46 -7.96 -34.11
N VAL A 338 -13.39 -7.01 -33.87
CA VAL A 338 -14.57 -6.77 -34.71
C VAL A 338 -14.15 -6.42 -36.13
N GLU A 339 -13.25 -5.44 -36.28
CA GLU A 339 -12.79 -5.04 -37.63
C GLU A 339 -12.04 -6.17 -38.36
N LYS A 340 -11.24 -6.95 -37.62
CA LYS A 340 -10.51 -8.11 -38.18
C LYS A 340 -11.42 -9.22 -38.65
N ARG A 341 -12.46 -9.62 -37.90
CA ARG A 341 -13.34 -10.74 -38.23
C ARG A 341 -14.59 -10.33 -39.02
N PHE A 342 -15.03 -9.09 -38.83
CA PHE A 342 -16.28 -8.57 -39.40
C PHE A 342 -16.07 -7.18 -40.02
N PRO A 343 -15.14 -7.06 -41.01
CA PRO A 343 -14.71 -5.75 -41.50
C PRO A 343 -15.89 -4.93 -42.06
N GLY A 344 -15.96 -3.67 -41.61
CA GLY A 344 -17.00 -2.72 -42.04
C GLY A 344 -18.43 -3.03 -41.56
N ARG A 345 -18.63 -4.06 -40.74
CA ARG A 345 -19.96 -4.41 -40.19
C ARG A 345 -20.41 -3.51 -39.02
N TRP A 346 -19.51 -2.95 -38.27
CA TRP A 346 -19.81 -1.92 -37.25
C TRP A 346 -19.65 -0.54 -37.86
N LYS A 347 -20.64 0.33 -37.64
CA LYS A 347 -20.60 1.71 -38.12
C LYS A 347 -20.51 2.66 -36.94
N GLY A 348 -19.55 3.58 -37.01
CA GLY A 348 -19.29 4.55 -35.94
C GLY A 348 -18.30 4.06 -34.88
N GLU A 349 -18.17 4.83 -33.80
CA GLU A 349 -17.28 4.51 -32.69
C GLU A 349 -17.76 3.26 -31.93
N PHE A 350 -16.83 2.34 -31.63
CA PHE A 350 -17.11 1.14 -30.84
C PHE A 350 -16.86 1.46 -29.36
N ALA A 351 -17.85 2.05 -28.71
CA ALA A 351 -17.74 2.52 -27.33
C ALA A 351 -18.86 1.94 -26.46
N LEU A 352 -18.68 2.00 -25.13
CA LEU A 352 -19.68 1.54 -24.17
C LEU A 352 -21.02 2.27 -24.39
N GLY A 353 -22.09 1.52 -24.56
CA GLY A 353 -23.42 2.05 -24.83
C GLY A 353 -23.68 2.43 -26.29
N ALA A 354 -22.69 2.31 -27.17
CA ALA A 354 -22.91 2.53 -28.61
C ALA A 354 -23.89 1.52 -29.18
N ARG A 355 -24.77 1.97 -30.06
CA ARG A 355 -25.78 1.13 -30.71
C ARG A 355 -25.33 0.78 -32.12
N GLY A 356 -25.64 -0.46 -32.55
CA GLY A 356 -25.30 -0.94 -33.88
C GLY A 356 -26.05 -2.22 -34.26
N ALA A 357 -25.77 -2.69 -35.46
CA ALA A 357 -26.25 -3.99 -35.91
C ALA A 357 -25.51 -5.13 -35.16
N ARG A 358 -26.11 -6.30 -35.12
CA ARG A 358 -25.46 -7.53 -34.65
C ARG A 358 -24.39 -7.93 -35.69
N PHE A 359 -23.21 -7.38 -35.62
CA PHE A 359 -22.14 -7.48 -36.62
C PHE A 359 -21.72 -8.94 -36.95
N TRP A 360 -21.91 -9.87 -36.01
CA TRP A 360 -21.64 -11.31 -36.20
C TRP A 360 -22.72 -12.04 -36.97
N ASP A 361 -23.89 -11.45 -37.19
CA ASP A 361 -25.01 -12.03 -37.90
C ASP A 361 -25.05 -11.42 -39.33
N PRO A 362 -24.74 -12.19 -40.38
CA PRO A 362 -24.70 -11.66 -41.75
C PRO A 362 -26.03 -11.08 -42.24
N MET A 363 -27.14 -11.50 -41.64
CA MET A 363 -28.50 -11.08 -42.01
C MET A 363 -29.03 -9.91 -41.18
N ALA A 364 -28.25 -9.43 -40.17
CA ALA A 364 -28.65 -8.34 -39.32
C ALA A 364 -28.12 -7.00 -39.86
N ASP A 365 -29.00 -6.14 -40.30
CA ASP A 365 -28.72 -4.80 -40.83
C ASP A 365 -29.33 -3.65 -39.99
N ASN A 366 -30.16 -3.98 -38.98
CA ASN A 366 -30.77 -3.00 -38.12
C ASN A 366 -29.73 -2.29 -37.22
N PRO A 367 -29.47 -0.99 -37.43
CA PRO A 367 -28.42 -0.26 -36.69
C PRO A 367 -28.72 -0.01 -35.22
N THR A 368 -29.91 -0.39 -34.74
CA THR A 368 -30.33 -0.25 -33.34
C THR A 368 -30.53 -1.60 -32.63
N ALA A 369 -30.19 -2.71 -33.30
CA ALA A 369 -30.45 -4.06 -32.84
C ALA A 369 -29.67 -4.48 -31.61
N ALA A 370 -28.51 -3.86 -31.33
CA ALA A 370 -27.65 -4.22 -30.23
C ALA A 370 -26.95 -3.00 -29.59
N ILE A 371 -26.56 -3.13 -28.34
CA ILE A 371 -25.77 -2.15 -27.58
C ILE A 371 -24.49 -2.80 -27.07
N VAL A 372 -23.38 -2.10 -27.21
CA VAL A 372 -22.06 -2.49 -26.67
C VAL A 372 -22.05 -2.42 -25.14
N ARG A 373 -21.58 -3.49 -24.51
CA ARG A 373 -21.36 -3.61 -23.08
C ARG A 373 -19.91 -3.95 -22.79
N GLU A 374 -19.48 -3.89 -21.54
CA GLU A 374 -18.10 -4.20 -21.15
C GLU A 374 -17.72 -5.66 -21.44
N ASN A 375 -18.67 -6.59 -21.30
CA ASN A 375 -18.46 -8.04 -21.40
C ASN A 375 -19.20 -8.71 -22.58
N GLY A 376 -19.80 -7.92 -23.47
CA GLY A 376 -20.57 -8.46 -24.61
C GLY A 376 -21.51 -7.44 -25.25
N MET A 377 -22.58 -7.94 -25.85
CA MET A 377 -23.60 -7.14 -26.56
C MET A 377 -24.99 -7.47 -26.03
N THR A 378 -25.76 -6.45 -25.61
CA THR A 378 -27.18 -6.59 -25.36
C THR A 378 -27.94 -6.48 -26.67
N CYS A 379 -28.76 -7.47 -27.02
CA CYS A 379 -29.50 -7.56 -28.29
C CYS A 379 -31.00 -7.33 -28.02
N PHE A 380 -31.60 -6.43 -28.79
CA PHE A 380 -33.04 -6.15 -28.74
C PHE A 380 -33.83 -6.98 -29.74
N THR A 381 -33.14 -7.61 -30.68
CA THR A 381 -33.71 -8.47 -31.72
C THR A 381 -32.95 -9.77 -31.79
N GLY A 382 -33.62 -10.87 -32.23
CA GLY A 382 -33.04 -12.22 -32.32
C GLY A 382 -33.29 -13.07 -31.09
N PRO A 383 -32.79 -14.34 -31.13
CA PRO A 383 -33.16 -15.35 -30.12
C PRO A 383 -32.47 -15.19 -28.76
N PHE A 384 -31.39 -14.41 -28.74
CA PHE A 384 -30.59 -14.23 -27.51
C PHE A 384 -30.50 -12.73 -27.15
N PRO A 385 -30.98 -12.35 -25.98
CA PRO A 385 -30.95 -10.92 -25.57
C PRO A 385 -29.58 -10.42 -25.16
N PHE A 386 -28.62 -11.31 -24.90
CA PHE A 386 -27.23 -10.98 -24.63
C PHE A 386 -26.29 -12.00 -25.28
N ARG A 387 -25.15 -11.54 -25.73
CA ARG A 387 -24.04 -12.35 -26.23
C ARG A 387 -22.76 -11.85 -25.59
N SER A 388 -22.08 -12.73 -24.85
CA SER A 388 -20.74 -12.44 -24.31
C SER A 388 -19.71 -12.36 -25.44
N TRP A 389 -18.55 -11.80 -25.15
CA TRP A 389 -17.44 -11.83 -26.11
C TRP A 389 -17.02 -13.25 -26.46
N ALA A 390 -17.12 -14.19 -25.52
CA ALA A 390 -16.90 -15.61 -25.79
C ALA A 390 -17.94 -16.21 -26.76
N ASP A 391 -19.20 -15.77 -26.66
CA ASP A 391 -20.25 -16.22 -27.60
C ASP A 391 -20.06 -15.66 -29.01
N ILE A 392 -19.47 -14.47 -29.13
CA ILE A 392 -19.28 -13.78 -30.41
C ILE A 392 -17.98 -14.22 -31.08
N PHE A 393 -16.87 -14.26 -30.31
CA PHE A 393 -15.53 -14.49 -30.83
C PHE A 393 -14.98 -15.90 -30.54
N GLY A 394 -15.64 -16.67 -29.68
CA GLY A 394 -15.17 -17.97 -29.20
C GLY A 394 -14.34 -17.91 -27.95
N GLN A 395 -14.27 -19.04 -27.23
CA GLN A 395 -13.51 -19.15 -25.97
C GLN A 395 -12.00 -18.93 -26.17
N ASP A 396 -11.47 -19.25 -27.33
CA ASP A 396 -10.04 -19.06 -27.63
C ASP A 396 -9.61 -17.58 -27.53
N PHE A 397 -10.42 -16.65 -28.02
CA PHE A 397 -10.17 -15.22 -27.94
C PHE A 397 -10.09 -14.74 -26.47
N VAL A 398 -11.05 -15.18 -25.66
CA VAL A 398 -11.09 -14.84 -24.22
C VAL A 398 -9.92 -15.48 -23.48
N SER A 399 -9.58 -16.74 -23.79
CA SER A 399 -8.46 -17.45 -23.16
C SER A 399 -7.12 -16.82 -23.51
N GLN A 400 -6.95 -16.40 -24.77
CA GLN A 400 -5.76 -15.69 -25.22
C GLN A 400 -5.60 -14.36 -24.48
N TYR A 401 -6.66 -13.56 -24.37
CA TYR A 401 -6.64 -12.30 -23.61
C TYR A 401 -6.30 -12.52 -22.13
N ARG A 402 -6.87 -13.56 -21.51
CA ARG A 402 -6.53 -13.93 -20.13
C ARG A 402 -5.05 -14.26 -19.97
N ALA A 403 -4.51 -15.07 -20.88
CA ALA A 403 -3.10 -15.45 -20.83
C ALA A 403 -2.17 -14.24 -21.03
N GLU A 404 -2.52 -13.32 -21.92
CA GLU A 404 -1.78 -12.06 -22.13
C GLU A 404 -1.82 -11.20 -20.87
N THR A 405 -2.99 -11.01 -20.24
CA THR A 405 -3.16 -10.21 -19.02
C THR A 405 -2.41 -10.81 -17.84
N GLU A 406 -2.47 -12.13 -17.65
CA GLU A 406 -1.68 -12.84 -16.64
C GLU A 406 -0.18 -12.69 -16.90
N GLY A 407 0.26 -12.79 -18.15
CA GLY A 407 1.66 -12.59 -18.55
C GLY A 407 2.16 -11.19 -18.19
N VAL A 408 1.38 -10.14 -18.46
CA VAL A 408 1.69 -8.77 -18.06
C VAL A 408 1.79 -8.67 -16.54
N MET A 409 0.80 -9.18 -15.81
CA MET A 409 0.77 -9.15 -14.36
C MET A 409 1.96 -9.88 -13.73
N LEU A 410 2.33 -11.06 -14.23
CA LEU A 410 3.51 -11.81 -13.80
C LEU A 410 4.82 -11.07 -14.12
N SER A 411 4.87 -10.28 -15.20
CA SER A 411 6.06 -9.49 -15.52
C SER A 411 6.25 -8.27 -14.63
N GLU A 412 5.17 -7.75 -14.03
CA GLU A 412 5.12 -6.50 -13.26
C GLU A 412 4.94 -6.71 -11.75
N CYS A 413 4.64 -7.93 -11.29
CA CYS A 413 4.31 -8.20 -9.89
C CYS A 413 5.20 -9.29 -9.30
N TYR A 414 5.65 -9.05 -8.05
CA TYR A 414 6.41 -10.01 -7.25
C TYR A 414 5.83 -10.12 -5.84
N PHE A 415 6.03 -11.27 -5.22
CA PHE A 415 5.65 -11.51 -3.83
C PHE A 415 6.89 -11.67 -2.96
N VAL A 416 7.01 -10.84 -1.92
CA VAL A 416 8.15 -10.79 -1.02
C VAL A 416 7.66 -10.49 0.39
N ASP A 417 8.07 -11.24 1.38
CA ASP A 417 7.76 -11.00 2.81
C ASP A 417 6.28 -10.68 3.06
N ASN A 418 5.40 -11.55 2.58
CA ASN A 418 3.94 -11.42 2.71
C ASN A 418 3.33 -10.12 2.10
N SER A 419 4.04 -9.47 1.20
CA SER A 419 3.63 -8.26 0.48
C SER A 419 3.80 -8.44 -1.02
N PHE A 420 2.97 -7.75 -1.79
CA PHE A 420 3.10 -7.66 -3.23
C PHE A 420 3.87 -6.41 -3.62
N TYR A 421 4.83 -6.56 -4.50
CA TYR A 421 5.53 -5.46 -5.16
C TYR A 421 5.03 -5.35 -6.59
N VAL A 422 4.52 -4.17 -6.94
CA VAL A 422 3.96 -3.90 -8.27
C VAL A 422 4.75 -2.77 -8.91
N ARG A 423 5.13 -2.95 -10.17
CA ARG A 423 5.74 -1.89 -10.95
C ARG A 423 4.70 -0.84 -11.32
N THR A 424 4.99 0.40 -10.98
CA THR A 424 4.18 1.56 -11.31
C THR A 424 5.05 2.66 -11.88
N ASP A 425 4.45 3.55 -12.66
CA ASP A 425 5.10 4.76 -13.12
C ASP A 425 4.37 5.96 -12.50
N TYR A 426 5.12 6.92 -12.00
CA TYR A 426 4.57 8.18 -11.51
C TYR A 426 5.15 9.35 -12.29
N ARG A 427 4.39 10.43 -12.34
CA ARG A 427 4.82 11.65 -13.03
C ARG A 427 5.51 12.56 -12.04
N ASN A 428 6.76 12.92 -12.34
CA ASN A 428 7.55 13.91 -11.60
C ASN A 428 6.99 15.33 -11.78
N GLU A 429 7.50 16.29 -11.01
CA GLU A 429 7.14 17.72 -11.09
C GLU A 429 7.42 18.31 -12.47
N ASP A 430 8.44 17.86 -13.14
CA ASP A 430 8.80 18.26 -14.52
C ASP A 430 7.96 17.56 -15.62
N GLY A 431 7.02 16.68 -15.23
CA GLY A 431 6.17 15.92 -16.15
C GLY A 431 6.76 14.61 -16.65
N THR A 432 8.00 14.27 -16.27
CA THR A 432 8.65 13.01 -16.67
C THR A 432 8.06 11.81 -15.96
N MET A 433 7.85 10.70 -16.69
CA MET A 433 7.41 9.44 -16.10
C MET A 433 8.60 8.71 -15.49
N VAL A 434 8.51 8.41 -14.20
CA VAL A 434 9.55 7.74 -13.42
C VAL A 434 9.01 6.40 -12.92
N PRO A 435 9.71 5.29 -13.21
CA PRO A 435 9.33 3.98 -12.71
C PRO A 435 9.56 3.86 -11.21
N ALA A 436 8.66 3.16 -10.54
CA ALA A 436 8.77 2.84 -9.12
C ALA A 436 8.20 1.46 -8.82
N TRP A 437 8.60 0.89 -7.68
CA TRP A 437 7.95 -0.27 -7.09
C TRP A 437 7.07 0.17 -5.94
N GLN A 438 5.79 -0.17 -6.01
CA GLN A 438 4.84 0.04 -4.95
C GLN A 438 4.65 -1.26 -4.17
N GLN A 439 4.86 -1.21 -2.86
CA GLN A 439 4.59 -2.33 -1.97
C GLN A 439 3.16 -2.26 -1.47
N LEU A 440 2.39 -3.32 -1.69
CA LEU A 440 0.98 -3.44 -1.35
C LEU A 440 0.75 -4.64 -0.44
N ASN A 441 -0.11 -4.47 0.56
CA ASN A 441 -0.66 -5.61 1.27
C ASN A 441 -1.69 -6.33 0.39
N ARG A 442 -2.15 -7.51 0.82
CA ARG A 442 -3.08 -8.35 0.04
C ARG A 442 -4.35 -7.59 -0.36
N GLN A 443 -4.98 -6.87 0.56
CA GLN A 443 -6.23 -6.15 0.29
C GLN A 443 -6.04 -5.01 -0.73
N SER A 444 -4.96 -4.24 -0.58
CA SER A 444 -4.62 -3.18 -1.54
C SER A 444 -4.27 -3.75 -2.90
N MET A 445 -3.57 -4.90 -2.94
CA MET A 445 -3.25 -5.59 -4.17
C MET A 445 -4.49 -6.15 -4.87
N GLU A 446 -5.44 -6.70 -4.15
CA GLU A 446 -6.72 -7.15 -4.71
C GLU A 446 -7.47 -6.00 -5.41
N SER A 447 -7.56 -4.85 -4.75
CA SER A 447 -8.18 -3.64 -5.34
C SER A 447 -7.41 -3.11 -6.54
N PHE A 448 -6.09 -3.04 -6.42
CA PHE A 448 -5.20 -2.58 -7.49
C PHE A 448 -5.30 -3.49 -8.72
N ALA A 449 -5.18 -4.80 -8.53
CA ALA A 449 -5.18 -5.76 -9.62
C ALA A 449 -6.54 -5.87 -10.31
N ALA A 450 -7.64 -5.81 -9.55
CA ALA A 450 -8.98 -5.78 -10.12
C ALA A 450 -9.17 -4.59 -11.08
N LEU A 451 -8.66 -3.40 -10.71
CA LEU A 451 -8.78 -2.19 -11.53
C LEU A 451 -7.75 -2.14 -12.66
N ARG A 452 -6.49 -2.43 -12.36
CA ARG A 452 -5.38 -2.30 -13.33
C ARG A 452 -5.44 -3.33 -14.43
N TYR A 453 -5.77 -4.58 -14.06
CA TYR A 453 -5.78 -5.73 -14.97
C TYR A 453 -7.19 -6.20 -15.30
N ASN A 454 -8.21 -5.49 -14.83
CA ASN A 454 -9.62 -5.78 -15.10
C ASN A 454 -10.02 -7.22 -14.77
N LEU A 455 -9.61 -7.73 -13.60
CA LEU A 455 -9.83 -9.10 -13.17
C LEU A 455 -11.12 -9.22 -12.34
N SER A 456 -11.94 -10.23 -12.66
CA SER A 456 -13.16 -10.53 -11.91
C SER A 456 -12.85 -10.92 -10.46
N THR A 457 -13.56 -10.30 -9.52
CA THR A 457 -13.49 -10.57 -8.07
C THR A 457 -14.45 -11.67 -7.64
N THR A 458 -15.37 -12.11 -8.52
CA THR A 458 -16.41 -13.08 -8.20
C THR A 458 -15.96 -14.51 -8.53
N SER A 459 -16.33 -15.44 -7.66
CA SER A 459 -16.12 -16.88 -7.84
C SER A 459 -17.27 -17.47 -8.64
N GLU A 460 -16.98 -18.33 -9.60
CA GLU A 460 -17.95 -19.02 -10.45
C GLU A 460 -17.83 -20.53 -10.23
N ASP A 461 -18.95 -21.21 -10.12
CA ASP A 461 -19.07 -22.68 -10.07
C ASP A 461 -18.08 -23.39 -9.11
N GLY A 462 -17.88 -22.81 -7.92
CA GLY A 462 -16.96 -23.35 -6.92
C GLY A 462 -15.47 -23.13 -7.23
N GLN A 463 -15.12 -22.49 -8.35
CA GLN A 463 -13.76 -22.10 -8.67
C GLN A 463 -13.39 -20.73 -8.05
N PRO A 464 -12.15 -20.53 -7.62
CA PRO A 464 -11.69 -19.22 -7.16
C PRO A 464 -11.85 -18.15 -8.25
N SER A 465 -12.14 -16.89 -7.86
CA SER A 465 -12.20 -15.79 -8.82
C SER A 465 -10.90 -15.65 -9.63
N GLN A 466 -10.98 -15.07 -10.83
CA GLN A 466 -9.82 -14.82 -11.68
C GLN A 466 -8.73 -14.06 -10.95
N LEU A 467 -9.11 -13.00 -10.20
CA LEU A 467 -8.19 -12.23 -9.35
C LEU A 467 -7.47 -13.15 -8.35
N ARG A 468 -8.19 -14.03 -7.68
CA ARG A 468 -7.60 -14.92 -6.67
C ARG A 468 -6.66 -15.94 -7.30
N GLN A 469 -6.99 -16.45 -8.48
CA GLN A 469 -6.12 -17.36 -9.24
C GLN A 469 -4.83 -16.66 -9.67
N ALA A 470 -4.93 -15.44 -10.23
CA ALA A 470 -3.78 -14.65 -10.65
C ALA A 470 -2.86 -14.28 -9.47
N LEU A 471 -3.42 -13.85 -8.34
CA LEU A 471 -2.64 -13.58 -7.13
C LEU A 471 -1.96 -14.83 -6.58
N SER A 472 -2.64 -15.98 -6.59
CA SER A 472 -2.04 -17.25 -6.17
C SER A 472 -0.88 -17.64 -7.08
N LYS A 473 -1.00 -17.39 -8.38
CA LYS A 473 0.06 -17.66 -9.36
C LYS A 473 1.29 -16.78 -9.13
N ILE A 474 1.11 -15.48 -8.81
CA ILE A 474 2.23 -14.62 -8.41
C ILE A 474 2.93 -15.17 -7.17
N ILE A 475 2.18 -15.60 -6.16
CA ILE A 475 2.74 -16.17 -4.92
C ILE A 475 3.55 -17.44 -5.22
N VAL A 476 3.13 -18.26 -6.18
CA VAL A 476 3.82 -19.53 -6.53
C VAL A 476 5.01 -19.28 -7.45
N GLU A 477 4.85 -18.47 -8.50
CA GLU A 477 5.82 -18.33 -9.58
C GLU A 477 6.79 -17.16 -9.40
N ASN A 478 6.36 -16.08 -8.71
CA ASN A 478 7.12 -14.85 -8.55
C ASN A 478 7.44 -14.53 -7.07
N SER A 479 7.54 -15.54 -6.22
CA SER A 479 8.04 -15.35 -4.86
C SER A 479 9.54 -15.18 -4.85
N LEU A 480 10.00 -14.15 -4.12
CA LEU A 480 11.41 -13.84 -3.91
C LEU A 480 11.73 -13.78 -2.42
N VAL A 481 12.99 -13.98 -2.08
CA VAL A 481 13.47 -14.05 -0.68
C VAL A 481 13.48 -12.66 -0.02
N GLY A 482 13.68 -11.60 -0.80
CA GLY A 482 13.71 -10.24 -0.28
C GLY A 482 13.58 -9.19 -1.37
N ALA A 483 13.45 -7.94 -0.97
CA ALA A 483 13.46 -6.78 -1.86
C ALA A 483 14.32 -5.67 -1.27
N GLY A 484 15.12 -5.00 -2.09
CA GLY A 484 16.00 -3.93 -1.62
C GLY A 484 16.44 -2.99 -2.74
N PRO A 485 16.91 -1.77 -2.39
CA PRO A 485 17.45 -0.83 -3.36
C PRO A 485 18.90 -1.20 -3.75
N PHE A 486 19.05 -2.10 -4.69
CA PHE A 486 20.37 -2.48 -5.23
C PHE A 486 20.80 -1.46 -6.29
N ILE A 487 21.44 -0.37 -5.84
CA ILE A 487 21.80 0.78 -6.68
C ILE A 487 22.73 0.38 -7.83
N TYR A 488 22.61 1.08 -8.96
CA TYR A 488 23.40 0.93 -10.19
C TYR A 488 23.31 -0.42 -10.90
N ARG A 489 22.55 -1.38 -10.39
CA ARG A 489 22.36 -2.69 -11.01
C ARG A 489 21.19 -2.68 -11.96
N PRO A 490 21.37 -3.07 -13.25
CA PRO A 490 20.30 -3.05 -14.23
C PRO A 490 19.31 -4.20 -14.04
N ASP A 491 19.73 -5.28 -13.39
CA ASP A 491 18.94 -6.49 -13.24
C ASP A 491 17.77 -6.29 -12.26
N LYS A 492 16.60 -6.72 -12.69
CA LYS A 492 15.39 -6.70 -11.88
C LYS A 492 15.49 -7.64 -10.67
N ILE A 493 16.19 -8.76 -10.83
CA ILE A 493 16.42 -9.76 -9.76
C ILE A 493 17.91 -9.87 -9.54
N VAL A 494 18.33 -9.66 -8.30
CA VAL A 494 19.73 -9.68 -7.86
C VAL A 494 19.92 -10.80 -6.87
N ALA A 495 20.97 -11.59 -7.05
CA ALA A 495 21.36 -12.63 -6.08
C ALA A 495 22.11 -12.00 -4.90
N VAL A 496 21.58 -12.14 -3.69
CA VAL A 496 22.24 -11.78 -2.43
C VAL A 496 22.47 -13.06 -1.64
N ASN A 497 23.71 -13.40 -1.38
CA ASN A 497 24.11 -14.66 -0.75
C ASN A 497 23.53 -15.90 -1.46
N GLY A 498 23.40 -15.84 -2.80
CA GLY A 498 22.84 -16.91 -3.60
C GLY A 498 21.31 -16.95 -3.69
N ALA A 499 20.60 -16.11 -2.94
CA ALA A 499 19.13 -16.05 -2.94
C ALA A 499 18.61 -14.89 -3.83
N PRO A 500 17.51 -15.09 -4.58
CA PRO A 500 16.96 -14.08 -5.48
C PRO A 500 16.22 -12.97 -4.71
N HIS A 501 16.57 -11.71 -4.97
CA HIS A 501 15.97 -10.52 -4.39
C HIS A 501 15.46 -9.58 -5.47
N LEU A 502 14.33 -8.92 -5.24
CA LEU A 502 13.82 -7.88 -6.11
C LEU A 502 14.62 -6.59 -5.97
N ASN A 503 15.14 -6.09 -7.07
CA ASN A 503 15.74 -4.76 -7.11
C ASN A 503 14.64 -3.69 -7.23
N ILE A 504 14.47 -2.90 -6.18
CA ILE A 504 13.52 -1.78 -6.17
C ILE A 504 14.17 -0.44 -6.52
N SER A 505 15.45 -0.42 -6.84
CA SER A 505 16.18 0.78 -7.26
C SER A 505 16.10 0.98 -8.77
N PHE A 506 15.83 2.22 -9.17
CA PHE A 506 15.99 2.70 -10.54
C PHE A 506 17.10 3.76 -10.63
N LEU A 507 17.97 3.82 -9.61
CA LEU A 507 19.04 4.80 -9.55
C LEU A 507 20.00 4.60 -10.69
N LYS A 508 20.26 5.68 -11.44
CA LYS A 508 21.26 5.78 -12.48
C LYS A 508 22.22 6.91 -12.14
N VAL A 509 23.43 6.79 -12.60
CA VAL A 509 24.37 7.93 -12.62
C VAL A 509 23.91 8.95 -13.67
N GLN A 510 24.40 10.17 -13.56
CA GLN A 510 24.18 11.18 -14.59
C GLN A 510 24.74 10.70 -15.94
N GLU A 511 23.95 10.82 -17.00
CA GLU A 511 24.37 10.42 -18.35
C GLU A 511 25.51 11.32 -18.86
N PRO A 512 26.56 10.74 -19.43
CA PRO A 512 27.69 11.49 -19.97
C PRO A 512 27.34 12.15 -21.31
N ASP A 513 27.79 13.39 -21.54
CA ASP A 513 27.74 14.02 -22.86
C ASP A 513 28.91 13.53 -23.69
N SER A 514 28.71 12.50 -24.50
CA SER A 514 29.75 11.85 -25.29
C SER A 514 30.44 12.78 -26.35
N ALA A 515 29.86 13.93 -26.65
CA ALA A 515 30.44 14.93 -27.57
C ALA A 515 31.48 15.82 -26.90
N LYS A 516 31.61 15.77 -25.57
CA LYS A 516 32.46 16.61 -24.75
C LYS A 516 33.24 15.78 -23.74
N GLY A 517 34.08 16.41 -22.94
CA GLY A 517 34.82 15.72 -21.86
C GLY A 517 36.00 14.89 -22.33
N ASN A 518 36.55 15.19 -23.51
CA ASN A 518 37.74 14.48 -24.03
C ASN A 518 39.05 14.93 -23.40
N ALA A 519 39.05 16.13 -22.84
CA ALA A 519 40.21 16.70 -22.13
C ALA A 519 39.74 17.46 -20.88
N TRP A 520 40.67 17.76 -19.98
CA TRP A 520 40.41 18.56 -18.80
C TRP A 520 39.83 19.94 -19.19
N GLY A 521 38.65 20.25 -18.63
CA GLY A 521 37.93 21.49 -18.93
C GLY A 521 37.12 21.48 -20.23
N ASP A 522 37.19 20.41 -21.04
CA ASP A 522 36.42 20.32 -22.26
C ASP A 522 34.94 20.17 -21.99
N GLY A 523 34.19 21.25 -22.23
CA GLY A 523 32.75 21.34 -21.95
C GLY A 523 32.41 21.55 -20.47
N PHE A 524 33.44 21.64 -19.57
CA PHE A 524 33.23 21.94 -18.14
C PHE A 524 34.27 22.92 -17.58
N PRO A 525 34.48 24.06 -18.24
CA PRO A 525 35.56 24.97 -17.87
C PRO A 525 35.39 25.60 -16.48
N TRP A 526 34.20 25.93 -16.10
CA TRP A 526 33.93 26.47 -14.77
C TRP A 526 34.21 25.45 -13.67
N THR A 527 33.72 24.22 -13.87
CA THR A 527 33.94 23.11 -12.91
C THR A 527 35.42 22.74 -12.81
N ALA A 528 36.13 22.74 -13.92
CA ALA A 528 37.59 22.53 -13.91
C ALA A 528 38.31 23.59 -13.09
N ALA A 529 38.02 24.88 -13.34
CA ALA A 529 38.60 26.00 -12.58
C ALA A 529 38.20 25.94 -11.09
N PHE A 530 36.98 25.52 -10.77
CA PHE A 530 36.52 25.30 -9.40
C PHE A 530 37.37 24.21 -8.71
N LEU A 531 37.57 23.05 -9.35
CA LEU A 531 38.35 21.95 -8.80
C LEU A 531 39.86 22.31 -8.67
N GLU A 532 40.43 23.08 -9.61
CA GLU A 532 41.80 23.58 -9.53
C GLU A 532 41.97 24.54 -8.35
N ARG A 533 41.00 25.42 -8.14
CA ARG A 533 40.99 26.32 -7.02
C ARG A 533 40.80 25.58 -5.70
N LEU A 534 39.92 24.59 -5.67
CA LEU A 534 39.59 23.82 -4.44
C LEU A 534 40.80 22.95 -4.02
N PHE A 535 41.43 22.29 -5.00
CA PHE A 535 42.59 21.42 -4.83
C PHE A 535 43.75 21.90 -5.71
N PRO A 536 44.55 22.91 -5.29
CA PRO A 536 45.64 23.45 -6.09
C PRO A 536 46.75 22.43 -6.35
N ASP A 537 47.03 21.55 -5.37
CA ASP A 537 48.02 20.48 -5.55
C ASP A 537 47.50 19.46 -6.58
N ILE A 538 48.28 19.32 -7.67
CA ILE A 538 47.92 18.43 -8.78
C ILE A 538 47.86 16.97 -8.35
N ILE A 539 48.74 16.52 -7.47
CA ILE A 539 48.79 15.13 -6.99
C ILE A 539 47.53 14.84 -6.19
N GLN A 540 47.13 15.74 -5.30
CA GLN A 540 45.89 15.62 -4.53
C GLN A 540 44.68 15.61 -5.46
N ARG A 541 44.61 16.52 -6.45
CA ARG A 541 43.50 16.61 -7.42
C ARG A 541 43.41 15.35 -8.27
N GLU A 542 44.55 14.80 -8.77
CA GLU A 542 44.55 13.54 -9.52
C GLU A 542 44.05 12.35 -8.67
N ARG A 543 44.40 12.31 -7.38
CA ARG A 543 43.89 11.30 -6.43
C ARG A 543 42.36 11.41 -6.29
N PHE A 544 41.87 12.63 -6.05
CA PHE A 544 40.45 12.90 -5.92
C PHE A 544 39.67 12.53 -7.20
N MET A 545 40.16 12.97 -8.36
CA MET A 545 39.56 12.65 -9.66
C MET A 545 39.60 11.16 -9.97
N SER A 546 40.64 10.45 -9.57
CA SER A 546 40.72 8.99 -9.77
C SER A 546 39.72 8.22 -8.90
N GLU A 547 39.48 8.61 -7.64
CA GLU A 547 38.45 8.03 -6.81
C GLU A 547 37.07 8.32 -7.38
N TRP A 548 36.85 9.55 -7.86
CA TRP A 548 35.57 9.93 -8.46
C TRP A 548 35.33 9.17 -9.77
N ALA A 549 36.30 9.16 -10.68
CA ALA A 549 36.20 8.42 -11.94
C ALA A 549 35.99 6.90 -11.72
N TYR A 550 36.69 6.32 -10.74
CA TYR A 550 36.52 4.91 -10.40
C TYR A 550 35.07 4.60 -9.91
N ALA A 551 34.53 5.47 -9.06
CA ALA A 551 33.17 5.36 -8.61
C ALA A 551 32.16 5.46 -9.77
N TYR A 552 32.33 6.50 -10.60
CA TYR A 552 31.44 6.77 -11.73
C TYR A 552 31.48 5.66 -12.78
N LYS A 553 32.66 5.21 -13.21
CA LYS A 553 32.84 4.15 -14.23
C LYS A 553 32.16 2.84 -13.82
N ASN A 554 32.42 2.40 -12.59
CA ASN A 554 31.82 1.14 -12.10
C ASN A 554 30.30 1.23 -11.93
N ALA A 555 29.78 2.36 -11.48
CA ALA A 555 28.36 2.61 -11.37
C ALA A 555 27.68 2.69 -12.75
N TYR A 556 28.30 3.40 -13.70
CA TYR A 556 27.82 3.49 -15.09
C TYR A 556 27.82 2.13 -15.80
N ALA A 557 28.83 1.30 -15.56
CA ALA A 557 28.92 -0.06 -16.09
C ALA A 557 27.96 -1.07 -15.44
N GLY A 558 27.17 -0.67 -14.45
CA GLY A 558 26.28 -1.59 -13.73
C GLY A 558 27.00 -2.59 -12.81
N ALA A 559 28.26 -2.39 -12.52
CA ALA A 559 29.13 -3.23 -11.70
C ALA A 559 29.77 -2.43 -10.55
N PRO A 560 28.94 -1.87 -9.63
CA PRO A 560 29.43 -0.98 -8.59
C PRO A 560 30.47 -1.67 -7.69
N ARG A 561 31.39 -0.89 -7.18
CA ARG A 561 32.49 -1.32 -6.31
C ARG A 561 32.57 -0.43 -5.08
N ASN A 562 32.94 -1.00 -3.95
CA ASN A 562 33.26 -0.24 -2.75
C ASN A 562 34.39 0.76 -2.97
N GLY A 563 34.43 1.82 -2.18
CA GLY A 563 35.47 2.83 -2.21
C GLY A 563 35.74 3.40 -0.82
N HIS A 564 36.70 4.31 -0.76
CA HIS A 564 37.12 4.95 0.48
C HIS A 564 36.05 5.93 0.97
N THR A 565 35.96 6.11 2.29
CA THR A 565 35.25 7.26 2.87
C THR A 565 36.15 8.50 2.65
N MET A 566 35.61 9.49 1.99
CA MET A 566 36.34 10.71 1.67
C MET A 566 36.04 11.81 2.69
N PHE A 567 37.07 12.42 3.21
CA PHE A 567 36.99 13.61 4.05
C PHE A 567 37.59 14.80 3.29
N VAL A 568 36.82 15.88 3.20
CA VAL A 568 37.21 17.14 2.57
C VAL A 568 37.24 18.23 3.64
N ALA A 569 38.41 18.60 4.10
CA ALA A 569 38.62 19.56 5.18
C ALA A 569 39.15 20.89 4.64
N GLY A 570 38.64 22.00 5.17
CA GLY A 570 39.07 23.33 4.83
C GLY A 570 38.26 24.44 5.45
N PRO A 571 38.62 25.73 5.24
CA PRO A 571 37.85 26.83 5.83
C PRO A 571 36.40 26.92 5.37
N PRO A 572 35.53 27.60 6.13
CA PRO A 572 34.13 27.83 5.71
C PRO A 572 34.06 28.72 4.46
N GLY A 573 33.11 28.44 3.57
CA GLY A 573 32.80 29.21 2.36
C GLY A 573 33.67 28.88 1.14
N VAL A 574 34.58 27.89 1.18
CA VAL A 574 35.41 27.49 0.01
C VAL A 574 34.68 26.60 -1.01
N GLY A 575 33.46 26.09 -0.68
CA GLY A 575 32.66 25.27 -1.59
C GLY A 575 32.67 23.76 -1.30
N LYS A 576 33.01 23.32 -0.08
CA LYS A 576 33.00 21.88 0.28
C LYS A 576 31.63 21.23 0.10
N ASN A 577 30.57 21.84 0.66
CA ASN A 577 29.22 21.34 0.51
C ASN A 577 28.73 21.47 -0.94
N PHE A 578 29.18 22.52 -1.66
CA PHE A 578 28.89 22.65 -3.08
C PHE A 578 29.48 21.48 -3.89
N LEU A 579 30.70 21.08 -3.60
CA LEU A 579 31.34 19.91 -4.22
C LEU A 579 30.49 18.65 -3.97
N SER A 580 30.08 18.41 -2.74
CA SER A 580 29.33 17.21 -2.38
C SER A 580 27.90 17.18 -2.94
N GLU A 581 27.19 18.31 -2.92
CA GLU A 581 25.76 18.40 -3.18
C GLU A 581 25.42 18.82 -4.62
N CYS A 582 26.30 19.62 -5.27
CA CYS A 582 26.06 20.12 -6.62
C CYS A 582 26.87 19.40 -7.70
N LEU A 583 27.94 18.71 -7.35
CA LEU A 583 28.82 18.02 -8.30
C LEU A 583 28.92 16.51 -8.04
N TYR A 584 29.49 16.11 -6.92
CA TYR A 584 29.81 14.69 -6.64
C TYR A 584 28.52 13.84 -6.48
N GLY A 585 27.57 14.30 -5.66
CA GLY A 585 26.31 13.61 -5.44
C GLY A 585 25.46 13.45 -6.71
N PRO A 586 25.16 14.55 -7.42
CA PRO A 586 24.38 14.47 -8.67
C PRO A 586 25.04 13.61 -9.75
N SER A 587 26.37 13.62 -9.90
CA SER A 587 27.07 12.76 -10.86
C SER A 587 26.81 11.27 -10.61
N LEU A 588 26.65 10.88 -9.36
CA LEU A 588 26.41 9.50 -8.92
C LEU A 588 24.92 9.22 -8.61
N GLY A 589 24.00 10.01 -9.19
CA GLY A 589 22.55 9.78 -9.10
C GLY A 589 21.87 10.34 -7.85
N GLY A 590 22.56 11.18 -7.08
CA GLY A 590 21.99 11.87 -5.93
C GLY A 590 22.70 11.62 -4.61
N PHE A 591 22.34 12.42 -3.62
CA PHE A 591 22.91 12.36 -2.29
C PHE A 591 21.85 12.44 -1.19
N ALA A 592 22.22 12.02 0.02
CA ALA A 592 21.43 12.20 1.23
C ALA A 592 22.33 12.48 2.43
N ASP A 593 21.87 13.32 3.35
CA ASP A 593 22.56 13.56 4.62
C ASP A 593 22.41 12.32 5.53
N ALA A 594 23.55 11.72 5.88
CA ALA A 594 23.64 10.53 6.71
C ALA A 594 24.11 10.83 8.14
N SER A 595 24.28 12.10 8.52
CA SER A 595 24.84 12.52 9.79
C SER A 595 24.17 11.88 11.00
N GLU A 596 22.84 11.96 11.10
CA GLU A 596 22.07 11.40 12.22
C GLU A 596 22.21 9.88 12.34
N PHE A 597 22.25 9.16 11.20
CA PHE A 597 22.42 7.72 11.18
C PHE A 597 23.86 7.31 11.57
N LEU A 598 24.85 7.97 11.01
CA LEU A 598 26.26 7.65 11.28
C LEU A 598 26.69 8.01 12.70
N LEU A 599 26.09 9.05 13.31
CA LEU A 599 26.25 9.39 14.72
C LEU A 599 25.49 8.46 15.68
N GLY A 600 24.61 7.60 15.16
CA GLY A 600 23.81 6.66 15.94
C GLY A 600 22.59 7.26 16.62
N ARG A 601 22.17 8.49 16.25
CA ARG A 601 20.99 9.18 16.76
C ARG A 601 19.68 8.60 16.21
N THR A 602 19.72 7.97 15.04
CA THR A 602 18.64 7.21 14.45
C THR A 602 19.09 5.84 13.96
N ARG A 603 18.22 4.84 14.04
CA ARG A 603 18.43 3.53 13.40
C ARG A 603 17.77 3.42 12.02
N PHE A 604 16.83 4.33 11.71
CA PHE A 604 16.10 4.30 10.45
C PHE A 604 16.96 4.90 9.33
N ASN A 605 17.26 4.08 8.33
CA ASN A 605 18.24 4.40 7.29
C ASN A 605 17.77 4.05 5.87
N SER A 606 16.55 3.56 5.69
CA SER A 606 16.09 3.02 4.39
C SER A 606 16.16 4.04 3.24
N ASN A 607 16.01 5.33 3.52
CA ASN A 607 16.11 6.37 2.50
C ASN A 607 17.57 6.61 2.03
N LEU A 608 18.54 6.37 2.93
CA LEU A 608 19.95 6.56 2.62
C LEU A 608 20.44 5.57 1.57
N PHE A 609 19.92 4.35 1.58
CA PHE A 609 20.31 3.30 0.64
C PHE A 609 19.77 3.48 -0.79
N LYS A 610 18.90 4.48 -1.01
CA LYS A 610 18.32 4.78 -2.32
C LYS A 610 19.16 5.75 -3.17
N VAL A 611 20.21 6.33 -2.61
CA VAL A 611 21.07 7.31 -3.27
C VAL A 611 22.49 6.79 -3.40
N GLY A 612 23.25 7.40 -4.29
CA GLY A 612 24.64 7.03 -4.58
C GLY A 612 25.65 7.58 -3.59
N VAL A 613 25.34 8.70 -2.94
CA VAL A 613 26.27 9.40 -2.05
C VAL A 613 25.63 9.73 -0.71
N TRP A 614 26.32 9.37 0.36
CA TRP A 614 25.98 9.86 1.70
C TRP A 614 26.88 11.05 2.01
N THR A 615 26.29 12.17 2.34
CA THR A 615 26.98 13.37 2.78
C THR A 615 26.90 13.49 4.30
N CYS A 616 27.95 14.03 4.90
CA CYS A 616 27.95 14.43 6.30
C CYS A 616 28.57 15.82 6.40
N ASN A 617 27.76 16.77 6.87
CA ASN A 617 28.15 18.17 6.95
C ASN A 617 28.53 18.55 8.39
N ASP A 618 28.79 19.83 8.65
CA ASP A 618 29.27 20.41 9.92
C ASP A 618 28.46 20.03 11.18
N SER A 619 27.27 19.44 11.04
CA SER A 619 26.44 18.94 12.15
C SER A 619 27.13 17.82 12.97
N VAL A 620 28.05 17.09 12.33
CA VAL A 620 28.84 16.00 12.96
C VAL A 620 29.84 16.56 13.98
N THR A 621 30.28 17.80 13.82
CA THR A 621 31.28 18.43 14.69
C THR A 621 30.79 18.72 16.13
N LYS A 622 29.49 18.67 16.36
CA LYS A 622 28.88 18.94 17.68
C LYS A 622 28.68 17.68 18.54
N GLY A 623 29.09 16.51 18.07
CA GLY A 623 28.95 15.24 18.77
C GLY A 623 29.88 15.11 19.98
N ASP A 624 29.41 14.39 21.03
CA ASP A 624 30.23 14.00 22.15
C ASP A 624 31.28 12.90 21.78
N ALA A 625 32.15 12.52 22.71
CA ALA A 625 33.15 11.49 22.49
C ALA A 625 32.55 10.13 22.13
N LYS A 626 31.37 9.80 22.69
CA LYS A 626 30.65 8.56 22.41
C LYS A 626 30.09 8.54 20.97
N GLU A 627 29.48 9.64 20.54
CA GLU A 627 28.96 9.80 19.18
C GLU A 627 30.09 9.73 18.14
N ARG A 628 31.24 10.35 18.42
CA ARG A 628 32.43 10.28 17.55
C ARG A 628 32.95 8.84 17.44
N ALA A 629 32.97 8.07 18.52
CA ALA A 629 33.35 6.66 18.49
C ALA A 629 32.36 5.82 17.66
N VAL A 630 31.04 6.11 17.80
CA VAL A 630 29.99 5.46 17.00
C VAL A 630 30.15 5.80 15.52
N PHE A 631 30.40 7.08 15.20
CA PHE A 631 30.65 7.56 13.84
C PHE A 631 31.87 6.85 13.20
N ALA A 632 33.00 6.82 13.88
CA ALA A 632 34.20 6.11 13.40
C ALA A 632 33.95 4.62 13.12
N LYS A 633 33.22 3.96 14.01
CA LYS A 633 32.83 2.55 13.86
C LYS A 633 31.87 2.35 12.68
N ALA A 634 30.92 3.26 12.51
CA ALA A 634 29.96 3.24 11.40
C ALA A 634 30.67 3.40 10.05
N LEU A 635 31.56 4.37 9.91
CA LEU A 635 32.36 4.59 8.70
C LEU A 635 33.21 3.36 8.34
N LYS A 636 33.90 2.80 9.34
CA LYS A 636 34.67 1.56 9.15
C LYS A 636 33.81 0.41 8.64
N ARG A 637 32.61 0.28 9.16
CA ARG A 637 31.64 -0.74 8.71
C ARG A 637 31.16 -0.47 7.29
N MET A 638 30.84 0.79 6.94
CA MET A 638 30.39 1.16 5.61
C MET A 638 31.46 0.90 4.54
N ALA A 639 32.71 1.20 4.84
CA ALA A 639 33.82 0.92 3.91
C ALA A 639 34.19 -0.57 3.81
N ALA A 640 34.00 -1.36 4.87
CA ALA A 640 34.52 -2.72 4.95
C ALA A 640 33.51 -3.80 4.57
N ASN A 641 32.22 -3.59 4.86
CA ASN A 641 31.18 -4.60 4.67
C ASN A 641 30.60 -4.50 3.25
N GLN A 642 30.24 -5.65 2.70
CA GLN A 642 29.55 -5.75 1.41
C GLN A 642 28.02 -5.64 1.57
N VAL A 643 27.51 -5.99 2.74
CA VAL A 643 26.07 -6.03 3.02
C VAL A 643 25.80 -5.25 4.29
N HIS A 644 24.75 -4.47 4.27
CA HIS A 644 24.32 -3.59 5.35
C HIS A 644 22.89 -3.86 5.78
N ILE A 645 22.60 -3.67 7.06
CA ILE A 645 21.24 -3.77 7.60
C ILE A 645 20.49 -2.47 7.27
N VAL A 646 19.39 -2.60 6.57
CA VAL A 646 18.50 -1.50 6.20
C VAL A 646 17.22 -1.59 7.03
N GLU A 647 16.94 -0.55 7.81
CA GLU A 647 15.76 -0.46 8.66
C GLU A 647 14.85 0.67 8.17
N ALA A 648 13.58 0.34 7.96
CA ALA A 648 12.51 1.29 7.69
C ALA A 648 11.52 1.29 8.86
N LYS A 649 10.85 2.42 9.08
CA LYS A 649 9.82 2.51 10.14
C LYS A 649 8.68 1.53 9.85
N PHE A 650 8.33 0.70 10.84
CA PHE A 650 7.26 -0.32 10.74
C PHE A 650 7.51 -1.44 9.72
N ARG A 651 8.75 -1.79 9.45
CA ARG A 651 9.15 -2.89 8.57
C ARG A 651 10.28 -3.68 9.18
N ASP A 652 10.38 -4.95 8.80
CA ASP A 652 11.50 -5.79 9.18
C ASP A 652 12.80 -5.30 8.53
N ALA A 653 13.91 -5.51 9.23
CA ALA A 653 15.22 -5.13 8.74
C ALA A 653 15.67 -6.06 7.61
N ASN A 654 16.16 -5.48 6.51
CA ASN A 654 16.67 -6.20 5.35
C ASN A 654 18.17 -6.04 5.20
N ASN A 655 18.82 -7.06 4.63
CA ASN A 655 20.23 -7.02 4.28
C ASN A 655 20.41 -6.58 2.83
N VAL A 656 21.06 -5.43 2.60
CA VAL A 656 21.23 -4.84 1.27
C VAL A 656 22.69 -4.56 1.01
N PRO A 657 23.28 -5.01 -0.10
CA PRO A 657 24.56 -4.51 -0.57
C PRO A 657 24.41 -3.06 -1.02
N TRP A 658 25.36 -2.23 -0.61
CA TRP A 658 25.40 -0.83 -1.01
C TRP A 658 26.84 -0.42 -1.29
N GLU A 659 27.11 -0.07 -2.51
CA GLU A 659 28.44 0.31 -3.02
C GLU A 659 28.48 1.81 -3.40
N GLY A 660 27.69 2.63 -2.72
CA GLY A 660 27.76 4.10 -2.82
C GLY A 660 29.03 4.68 -2.20
N ARG A 661 29.05 5.98 -2.03
CA ARG A 661 30.19 6.72 -1.47
C ARG A 661 29.77 7.52 -0.25
N VAL A 662 30.66 7.62 0.70
CA VAL A 662 30.51 8.52 1.86
C VAL A 662 31.49 9.67 1.71
N LEU A 663 30.98 10.91 1.70
CA LEU A 663 31.75 12.12 1.64
C LEU A 663 31.45 13.01 2.84
N VAL A 664 32.46 13.27 3.65
CA VAL A 664 32.35 14.05 4.89
C VAL A 664 33.05 15.39 4.66
N THR A 665 32.34 16.49 4.88
CA THR A 665 32.90 17.85 4.82
C THR A 665 33.17 18.37 6.23
N LEU A 666 34.38 18.90 6.45
CA LEU A 666 34.81 19.37 7.77
C LEU A 666 35.45 20.76 7.66
N ASN A 667 35.34 21.51 8.76
CA ASN A 667 36.18 22.70 8.92
C ASN A 667 37.53 22.32 9.55
N THR A 668 38.56 23.11 9.32
CA THR A 668 39.92 22.87 9.85
C THR A 668 40.11 23.43 11.27
N ASP A 669 39.03 23.80 11.96
CA ASP A 669 39.14 24.16 13.38
C ASP A 669 39.36 22.90 14.25
N PRO A 670 39.97 23.02 15.43
CA PRO A 670 40.35 21.89 16.27
C PRO A 670 39.14 21.03 16.72
N MET A 671 37.96 21.60 16.83
CA MET A 671 36.74 20.85 17.21
C MET A 671 36.22 20.02 16.05
N SER A 672 36.15 20.58 14.84
CA SER A 672 35.73 19.88 13.65
C SER A 672 36.71 18.74 13.30
N MET A 673 38.00 18.93 13.53
CA MET A 673 38.99 17.88 13.27
C MET A 673 38.93 16.69 14.23
N GLN A 674 38.27 16.82 15.41
CA GLN A 674 38.05 15.69 16.33
C GLN A 674 37.07 14.64 15.79
N VAL A 675 36.32 14.96 14.74
CA VAL A 675 35.41 14.02 14.07
C VAL A 675 36.17 13.00 13.22
N LEU A 676 37.37 13.34 12.79
CA LEU A 676 38.23 12.40 12.06
C LEU A 676 38.51 11.18 12.97
N PRO A 677 38.23 9.96 12.48
CA PRO A 677 38.60 8.75 13.22
C PRO A 677 40.13 8.65 13.33
N ASP A 678 40.60 8.05 14.41
CA ASP A 678 42.01 7.70 14.51
C ASP A 678 42.46 6.92 13.29
N VAL A 679 43.39 7.47 12.52
CA VAL A 679 43.92 6.82 11.31
C VAL A 679 44.98 5.81 11.73
N ASP A 680 44.52 4.66 12.20
CA ASP A 680 45.37 3.52 12.60
C ASP A 680 45.57 2.50 11.46
N ILE A 681 46.32 1.47 11.71
CA ILE A 681 46.55 0.39 10.74
C ILE A 681 45.26 -0.27 10.25
N SER A 682 44.21 -0.24 11.05
CA SER A 682 42.94 -0.94 10.76
C SER A 682 41.97 -0.17 9.84
N ASN A 683 42.17 1.14 9.67
CA ASN A 683 41.31 2.01 8.88
C ASN A 683 42.03 2.91 7.87
N ARG A 684 43.38 2.93 7.94
CA ARG A 684 44.20 3.76 7.08
C ARG A 684 43.98 3.52 5.58
N ASP A 685 43.64 2.30 5.23
CA ASP A 685 43.32 1.85 3.87
C ASP A 685 41.85 2.12 3.44
N LYS A 686 41.03 2.70 4.33
CA LYS A 686 39.58 2.89 4.13
C LYS A 686 39.15 4.34 4.02
N ILE A 687 40.07 5.25 4.28
CA ILE A 687 39.84 6.69 4.42
C ILE A 687 40.75 7.47 3.49
N SER A 688 40.18 8.49 2.83
CA SER A 688 40.94 9.51 2.10
C SER A 688 40.72 10.87 2.76
N LEU A 689 41.82 11.64 2.95
CA LEU A 689 41.84 12.97 3.52
C LEU A 689 42.27 14.00 2.49
N TYR A 690 41.39 14.91 2.14
CA TYR A 690 41.64 15.98 1.15
C TYR A 690 41.55 17.34 1.84
N LYS A 691 42.57 18.20 1.62
CA LYS A 691 42.62 19.56 2.15
C LYS A 691 42.30 20.56 1.05
N THR A 692 41.28 21.43 1.31
CA THR A 692 41.00 22.49 0.35
C THR A 692 41.95 23.68 0.49
N SER A 693 41.98 24.51 -0.53
CA SER A 693 42.56 25.86 -0.42
C SER A 693 41.66 26.75 0.47
N ASP A 694 42.19 27.95 0.77
CA ASP A 694 41.47 28.96 1.54
C ASP A 694 40.60 29.89 0.65
N ALA A 695 40.63 29.70 -0.67
CA ALA A 695 39.96 30.55 -1.63
C ALA A 695 38.42 30.32 -1.58
N LYS A 696 37.69 31.37 -1.23
CA LYS A 696 36.21 31.32 -1.10
C LYS A 696 35.52 31.11 -2.47
N LEU A 697 34.42 30.43 -2.45
CA LEU A 697 33.52 30.34 -3.59
C LEU A 697 32.54 31.53 -3.55
N ASP A 698 32.84 32.55 -4.38
CA ASP A 698 32.03 33.76 -4.52
C ASP A 698 31.48 33.84 -5.95
N ASP A 699 30.56 32.93 -6.28
CA ASP A 699 29.90 32.91 -7.58
C ASP A 699 28.40 32.57 -7.35
N LYS A 700 27.54 33.51 -7.71
CA LYS A 700 26.09 33.38 -7.55
C LYS A 700 25.48 32.36 -8.54
N ASP A 701 26.13 32.14 -9.66
CA ASP A 701 25.71 31.25 -10.74
C ASP A 701 26.34 29.84 -10.65
N ALA A 702 27.13 29.57 -9.63
CA ALA A 702 27.83 28.31 -9.45
C ALA A 702 26.97 27.05 -9.68
N ALA A 703 25.79 27.04 -9.10
CA ALA A 703 24.86 25.89 -9.23
C ALA A 703 24.30 25.71 -10.66
N ARG A 704 24.16 26.81 -11.42
CA ARG A 704 23.78 26.76 -12.82
C ARG A 704 24.95 26.19 -13.67
N HIS A 705 26.17 26.69 -13.50
CA HIS A 705 27.36 26.19 -14.19
C HIS A 705 27.56 24.69 -13.92
N ALA A 706 27.50 24.26 -12.66
CA ALA A 706 27.61 22.85 -12.29
C ALA A 706 26.60 21.95 -13.01
N ARG A 707 25.36 22.42 -13.14
CA ARG A 707 24.30 21.67 -13.81
C ARG A 707 24.49 21.59 -15.32
N GLU A 708 24.84 22.72 -15.95
CA GLU A 708 25.07 22.82 -17.39
C GLU A 708 26.32 22.02 -17.84
N GLU A 709 27.32 21.92 -17.02
CA GLU A 709 28.60 21.25 -17.30
C GLU A 709 28.65 19.78 -16.85
N MET A 710 27.63 19.31 -16.12
CA MET A 710 27.65 17.99 -15.49
C MET A 710 27.82 16.85 -16.51
N GLY A 711 27.13 16.91 -17.65
CA GLY A 711 27.24 15.89 -18.69
C GLY A 711 28.65 15.74 -19.25
N ALA A 712 29.31 16.88 -19.48
CA ALA A 712 30.71 16.91 -19.97
C ALA A 712 31.72 16.43 -18.90
N LEU A 713 31.51 16.82 -17.65
CA LEU A 713 32.30 16.31 -16.53
C LEU A 713 32.17 14.78 -16.41
N CYS A 714 30.93 14.25 -16.52
CA CYS A 714 30.68 12.82 -16.47
C CYS A 714 31.34 12.07 -17.64
N ALA A 715 31.33 12.65 -18.83
CA ALA A 715 32.09 12.10 -19.98
C ALA A 715 33.60 12.08 -19.71
N PHE A 716 34.13 13.15 -19.14
CA PHE A 716 35.52 13.19 -18.72
C PHE A 716 35.86 12.12 -17.67
N LEU A 717 35.02 11.95 -16.64
CA LEU A 717 35.20 10.90 -15.64
C LEU A 717 35.17 9.49 -16.27
N LEU A 718 34.30 9.28 -17.25
CA LEU A 718 34.22 8.01 -17.98
C LEU A 718 35.48 7.72 -18.80
N ASN A 719 36.08 8.76 -19.37
CA ASN A 719 37.31 8.65 -20.18
C ASN A 719 38.61 8.77 -19.35
N TRP A 720 38.54 9.19 -18.07
CA TRP A 720 39.70 9.39 -17.22
C TRP A 720 40.57 8.14 -17.10
N GLU A 721 41.80 8.17 -17.58
CA GLU A 721 42.76 7.11 -17.31
C GLU A 721 43.39 7.31 -15.93
N ILE A 722 43.17 6.33 -15.04
CA ILE A 722 43.71 6.40 -13.69
C ILE A 722 45.22 6.34 -13.76
N PRO A 723 45.94 7.42 -13.34
CA PRO A 723 47.41 7.44 -13.36
C PRO A 723 48.00 6.29 -12.53
N GLU A 724 49.21 5.81 -12.93
CA GLU A 724 49.83 4.64 -12.28
C GLU A 724 50.00 4.84 -10.76
N HIS A 725 50.37 6.03 -10.34
CA HIS A 725 50.56 6.36 -8.92
C HIS A 725 49.23 6.42 -8.14
N CYS A 726 48.08 6.49 -8.85
CA CYS A 726 46.74 6.45 -8.27
C CYS A 726 46.12 5.04 -8.25
N LYS A 727 46.72 4.07 -8.96
CA LYS A 727 46.20 2.69 -8.94
C LYS A 727 46.36 2.04 -7.58
N GLY A 728 45.29 1.42 -7.09
CA GLY A 728 45.26 0.67 -5.85
C GLY A 728 45.35 -0.84 -6.06
N ASP A 729 45.13 -1.58 -5.01
CA ASP A 729 45.00 -3.04 -5.04
C ASP A 729 43.66 -3.52 -5.66
N ALA A 730 43.53 -4.82 -5.82
CA ALA A 730 42.33 -5.42 -6.39
C ALA A 730 41.04 -5.14 -5.59
N ARG A 731 41.15 -4.82 -4.29
CA ARG A 731 40.02 -4.51 -3.42
C ARG A 731 39.44 -3.13 -3.69
N TRP A 732 40.34 -2.14 -3.79
CA TRP A 732 39.96 -0.73 -3.85
C TRP A 732 40.01 -0.14 -5.27
N GLY A 733 40.83 -0.71 -6.17
CA GLY A 733 41.01 -0.27 -7.54
C GLY A 733 41.79 1.03 -7.66
N VAL A 734 41.61 1.92 -6.71
CA VAL A 734 42.34 3.19 -6.57
C VAL A 734 43.02 3.29 -5.21
N ARG A 735 44.12 3.99 -5.12
CA ARG A 735 44.83 4.21 -3.88
C ARG A 735 44.26 5.42 -3.16
N ASN A 736 43.98 5.28 -1.88
CA ASN A 736 43.53 6.37 -1.02
C ASN A 736 44.62 7.48 -0.91
N TYR A 737 44.19 8.67 -0.50
CA TYR A 737 45.06 9.82 -0.28
C TYR A 737 44.93 10.31 1.16
N LEU A 738 46.05 10.54 1.82
CA LEU A 738 46.11 11.11 3.17
C LEU A 738 46.97 12.39 3.10
N HIS A 739 46.28 13.55 3.09
CA HIS A 739 46.97 14.84 3.11
C HIS A 739 47.87 14.94 4.35
N PRO A 740 49.20 15.21 4.22
CA PRO A 740 50.13 15.12 5.35
C PRO A 740 49.76 16.00 6.54
N ASP A 741 49.35 17.27 6.29
CA ASP A 741 48.96 18.18 7.36
C ASP A 741 47.72 17.71 8.11
N LEU A 742 46.66 17.31 7.38
CA LEU A 742 45.41 16.82 7.98
C LEU A 742 45.66 15.54 8.76
N TYR A 743 46.52 14.66 8.28
CA TYR A 743 46.90 13.44 8.97
C TYR A 743 47.63 13.76 10.31
N ALA A 744 48.55 14.72 10.29
CA ALA A 744 49.25 15.17 11.48
C ALA A 744 48.31 15.88 12.45
N GLU A 745 47.38 16.72 11.95
CA GLU A 745 46.39 17.42 12.75
C GLU A 745 45.40 16.41 13.40
N ALA A 746 44.90 15.41 12.66
CA ALA A 746 44.05 14.35 13.17
C ALA A 746 44.73 13.54 14.29
N ALA A 747 45.99 13.15 14.09
CA ALA A 747 46.79 12.43 15.09
C ALA A 747 46.94 13.28 16.38
N THR A 748 47.14 14.59 16.22
CA THR A 748 47.24 15.52 17.33
C THR A 748 45.91 15.70 18.05
N ALA A 749 44.82 15.87 17.30
CA ALA A 749 43.47 16.03 17.84
C ALA A 749 43.02 14.78 18.60
N SER A 750 43.29 13.58 18.09
CA SER A 750 43.00 12.31 18.73
C SER A 750 43.76 12.15 20.03
N SER A 751 45.06 12.43 20.02
CA SER A 751 45.86 12.36 21.26
C SER A 751 45.42 13.38 22.29
N THR A 752 44.93 14.56 21.87
CA THR A 752 44.41 15.58 22.76
C THR A 752 43.03 15.17 23.33
N ALA A 753 42.16 14.56 22.54
CA ALA A 753 40.89 14.05 23.00
C ALA A 753 41.04 12.89 24.04
N SER A 754 41.90 11.93 23.73
CA SER A 754 42.24 10.84 24.68
C SER A 754 42.89 11.37 25.96
N PHE A 755 43.74 12.42 25.86
CA PHE A 755 44.26 13.07 27.06
C PHE A 755 43.19 13.85 27.84
N GLY A 756 42.23 14.43 27.17
CA GLY A 756 41.05 15.07 27.79
C GLY A 756 40.26 14.09 28.68
N GLU A 757 40.06 12.86 28.22
CA GLU A 757 39.41 11.79 29.00
C GLU A 757 40.23 11.39 30.24
N ILE A 758 41.56 11.24 30.05
CA ILE A 758 42.48 10.95 31.13
C ILE A 758 42.44 12.09 32.17
N LEU A 759 42.47 13.35 31.69
CA LEU A 759 42.43 14.51 32.56
C LEU A 759 41.08 14.64 33.30
N THR A 760 39.99 14.20 32.66
CA THR A 760 38.65 14.16 33.30
C THR A 760 38.61 13.12 34.42
N LEU A 761 39.10 11.90 34.20
CA LEU A 761 39.23 10.89 35.23
C LEU A 761 40.10 11.39 36.38
N PHE A 762 41.26 11.96 36.07
CA PHE A 762 42.16 12.52 37.06
C PHE A 762 41.49 13.61 37.90
N ALA A 763 40.82 14.59 37.26
CA ALA A 763 40.16 15.70 37.95
C ALA A 763 39.00 15.19 38.84
N LYS A 764 38.24 14.20 38.34
CA LYS A 764 37.18 13.58 39.12
C LYS A 764 37.73 12.93 40.40
N ASP A 765 38.75 12.06 40.26
CA ASP A 765 39.34 11.36 41.36
C ASP A 765 39.93 12.33 42.41
N MET A 766 40.60 13.40 41.99
CA MET A 766 41.15 14.44 42.84
C MET A 766 40.03 15.19 43.60
N PHE A 767 38.98 15.58 42.91
CA PHE A 767 37.83 16.26 43.52
C PHE A 767 36.98 15.36 44.42
N ASP A 768 36.88 14.06 44.13
CA ASP A 768 36.16 13.07 44.97
C ASP A 768 36.98 12.71 46.22
N ALA A 769 38.32 12.67 46.14
CA ALA A 769 39.21 12.39 47.25
C ALA A 769 39.22 13.53 48.27
N ASP A 770 39.17 14.81 47.83
CA ASP A 770 39.05 15.97 48.72
C ASP A 770 37.85 16.82 48.37
N GLY A 771 36.74 16.60 49.08
CA GLY A 771 35.50 17.33 48.87
C GLY A 771 35.56 18.85 49.07
N ARG A 772 36.63 19.35 49.67
CA ARG A 772 36.85 20.80 49.97
C ARG A 772 37.76 21.47 48.95
N LEU A 773 38.38 20.72 48.01
CA LEU A 773 39.29 21.25 46.99
C LEU A 773 38.51 22.12 46.02
N GLU A 774 38.78 23.43 45.95
CA GLU A 774 38.11 24.38 45.06
C GLU A 774 38.70 24.40 43.65
N SER A 775 40.01 24.17 43.51
CA SER A 775 40.72 24.08 42.21
C SER A 775 41.89 23.11 42.28
N ILE A 776 42.16 22.48 41.17
CA ILE A 776 43.41 21.70 40.93
C ILE A 776 44.35 22.59 40.16
N GLU A 777 45.50 22.93 40.76
CA GLU A 777 46.45 23.84 40.14
C GLU A 777 47.86 23.27 40.11
N GLY A 778 48.58 23.47 39.02
CA GLY A 778 49.93 22.96 38.92
C GLY A 778 50.60 23.16 37.55
N SER A 779 51.92 22.91 37.51
CA SER A 779 52.68 22.86 36.27
C SER A 779 52.40 21.54 35.57
N ALA A 780 52.77 21.45 34.27
CA ALA A 780 52.65 20.17 33.51
C ALA A 780 53.48 19.03 34.15
N THR A 781 54.58 19.36 34.81
CA THR A 781 55.37 18.38 35.54
C THR A 781 54.60 17.86 36.75
N TRP A 782 53.95 18.79 37.50
CA TRP A 782 53.15 18.43 38.64
C TRP A 782 51.94 17.53 38.24
N PHE A 783 51.19 17.92 37.19
CA PHE A 783 50.10 17.09 36.66
C PHE A 783 50.58 15.70 36.30
N LEU A 784 51.69 15.61 35.55
CA LEU A 784 52.26 14.30 35.19
C LEU A 784 52.58 13.46 36.43
N GLN A 785 53.23 14.05 37.44
CA GLN A 785 53.59 13.35 38.67
C GLN A 785 52.36 12.83 39.44
N GLN A 786 51.33 13.65 39.52
CA GLN A 786 50.08 13.22 40.20
C GLN A 786 49.35 12.16 39.41
N MET A 787 49.26 12.26 38.12
CA MET A 787 48.66 11.26 37.23
C MET A 787 49.36 9.93 37.30
N LEU A 788 50.65 9.89 37.39
CA LEU A 788 51.49 8.68 37.52
C LEU A 788 51.34 7.99 38.90
N GLN A 789 50.80 8.66 39.90
CA GLN A 789 50.49 8.05 41.21
C GLN A 789 49.20 7.25 41.23
N GLN A 790 48.36 7.43 40.22
CA GLN A 790 47.08 6.70 40.07
C GLN A 790 47.26 5.54 39.08
N ASP A 791 47.18 4.30 39.56
CA ASP A 791 47.46 3.09 38.75
C ASP A 791 46.59 3.00 37.49
N ALA A 792 45.31 3.32 37.59
CA ALA A 792 44.39 3.31 36.44
C ALA A 792 44.80 4.33 35.35
N ILE A 793 45.22 5.54 35.73
CA ILE A 793 45.66 6.61 34.81
C ILE A 793 47.03 6.27 34.25
N LYS A 794 47.91 5.70 35.08
CA LYS A 794 49.24 5.27 34.63
C LYS A 794 49.14 4.20 33.54
N GLU A 795 48.19 3.29 33.60
CA GLU A 795 47.94 2.30 32.53
C GLU A 795 47.38 2.95 31.26
N MET A 796 46.55 3.99 31.41
CA MET A 796 45.98 4.72 30.27
C MET A 796 47.04 5.59 29.57
N LEU A 797 48.00 6.10 30.26
CA LEU A 797 49.18 6.86 29.76
C LEU A 797 50.20 5.91 29.13
N ARG A 798 49.81 5.18 28.04
CA ARG A 798 50.66 4.21 27.34
C ARG A 798 51.93 4.88 26.78
N GLY A 799 53.13 4.44 27.22
CA GLY A 799 54.45 4.82 26.68
C GLY A 799 55.17 5.90 27.51
N GLU A 800 56.36 6.35 27.02
CA GLU A 800 57.14 7.43 27.65
C GLU A 800 56.44 8.77 27.51
N VAL A 801 55.67 9.15 28.52
CA VAL A 801 54.97 10.44 28.54
C VAL A 801 55.85 11.48 29.23
N SER A 802 56.21 12.53 28.53
CA SER A 802 57.02 13.65 29.07
C SER A 802 56.11 14.81 29.54
N ALA A 803 56.57 15.57 30.56
CA ALA A 803 55.93 16.79 30.98
C ALA A 803 55.74 17.82 29.81
N ARG A 804 56.61 17.80 28.79
CA ARG A 804 56.52 18.60 27.60
C ARG A 804 55.37 18.18 26.69
N SER A 805 55.11 16.87 26.58
CA SER A 805 53.96 16.30 25.86
C SER A 805 52.65 16.69 26.53
N ILE A 806 52.53 16.47 27.85
CA ILE A 806 51.36 16.86 28.65
C ILE A 806 51.09 18.35 28.56
N GLY A 807 52.12 19.20 28.71
CA GLY A 807 52.01 20.65 28.58
C GLY A 807 51.47 21.11 27.23
N ARG A 808 51.81 20.39 26.11
CA ARG A 808 51.25 20.67 24.78
C ARG A 808 49.77 20.27 24.71
N GLN A 809 49.41 19.09 25.17
CA GLN A 809 48.04 18.61 25.21
C GLN A 809 47.12 19.48 26.11
N MET A 810 47.59 19.85 27.26
CA MET A 810 46.88 20.79 28.14
C MET A 810 46.71 22.17 27.49
N SER A 811 47.72 22.66 26.74
CA SER A 811 47.61 23.92 25.99
C SER A 811 46.57 23.82 24.86
N ALA A 812 46.54 22.71 24.17
CA ALA A 812 45.54 22.44 23.12
C ALA A 812 44.12 22.35 23.71
N LEU A 813 43.91 21.63 24.80
CA LEU A 813 42.65 21.55 25.50
C LEU A 813 42.16 22.93 26.03
N ALA A 814 43.04 23.72 26.63
CA ALA A 814 42.70 25.04 27.10
C ALA A 814 42.38 26.01 25.94
N SER A 815 43.07 25.89 24.78
CA SER A 815 42.80 26.74 23.62
C SER A 815 41.54 26.37 22.90
N SER A 816 41.10 25.10 22.94
CA SER A 816 39.86 24.67 22.33
C SER A 816 38.59 25.19 23.04
N GLY A 817 38.69 25.59 24.31
CA GLY A 817 37.58 25.96 25.15
C GLY A 817 36.59 24.83 25.45
N ALA A 818 36.88 23.60 24.95
CA ALA A 818 36.01 22.43 25.13
C ALA A 818 36.16 21.74 26.48
N TYR A 819 37.20 22.11 27.25
CA TYR A 819 37.50 21.54 28.57
C TYR A 819 37.66 22.65 29.61
N PRO A 820 37.22 22.50 30.85
CA PRO A 820 37.30 23.54 31.88
C PRO A 820 38.72 23.73 32.46
N LEU A 821 39.68 23.85 31.55
CA LEU A 821 41.10 24.04 31.85
C LEU A 821 41.51 25.49 31.49
N ALA A 822 41.99 26.23 32.47
CA ALA A 822 42.54 27.56 32.29
C ALA A 822 44.06 27.54 32.58
N TYR A 823 44.81 28.50 32.09
CA TYR A 823 46.19 28.66 32.47
C TYR A 823 46.53 30.11 32.74
N ALA A 824 47.45 30.32 33.66
CA ALA A 824 48.06 31.58 33.95
C ALA A 824 49.59 31.47 33.83
N ARG A 825 50.23 32.52 33.45
CA ARG A 825 51.70 32.57 33.42
C ARG A 825 52.20 33.23 34.73
N ASN A 826 52.93 32.46 35.51
CA ASN A 826 53.53 32.96 36.74
C ASN A 826 55.06 32.95 36.55
N MET A 827 55.66 34.14 36.53
CA MET A 827 57.10 34.41 36.31
C MET A 827 57.71 33.67 35.09
N SER A 828 58.09 32.39 35.23
CA SER A 828 58.74 31.64 34.15
C SER A 828 58.01 30.37 33.78
N GLN A 829 56.92 30.02 34.47
CA GLN A 829 56.21 28.77 34.26
C GLN A 829 54.72 28.98 33.95
N ARG A 830 54.16 28.10 33.09
CA ARG A 830 52.71 27.99 32.93
C ARG A 830 52.13 27.13 34.03
N VAL A 831 51.12 27.68 34.72
CA VAL A 831 50.30 26.98 35.74
C VAL A 831 48.93 26.77 35.16
N TRP A 832 48.51 25.55 35.07
CA TRP A 832 47.15 25.16 34.65
C TRP A 832 46.29 25.03 35.87
N SER A 833 45.00 25.40 35.73
CA SER A 833 43.98 25.27 36.75
C SER A 833 42.68 24.68 36.22
N ILE A 834 42.08 23.74 37.00
CA ILE A 834 40.75 23.20 36.79
C ILE A 834 39.92 23.57 38.02
N LYS A 835 38.92 24.45 37.85
CA LYS A 835 38.04 24.88 38.93
C LYS A 835 36.91 23.90 39.12
N ARG A 836 36.60 23.49 40.35
CA ARG A 836 35.54 22.52 40.71
C ARG A 836 34.19 22.91 40.10
N LYS A 837 33.78 24.18 40.21
CA LYS A 837 32.50 24.67 39.66
C LYS A 837 32.44 24.46 38.13
N ALA A 838 33.45 24.89 37.40
CA ALA A 838 33.53 24.76 35.97
C ALA A 838 33.60 23.28 35.52
N PHE A 839 34.27 22.43 36.29
CA PHE A 839 34.37 21.02 36.05
C PHE A 839 33.01 20.31 36.26
N ARG A 840 32.22 20.65 37.29
CA ARG A 840 30.86 20.14 37.47
C ARG A 840 29.94 20.57 36.34
N GLU A 841 29.93 21.83 35.96
CA GLU A 841 29.17 22.34 34.81
C GLU A 841 29.54 21.62 33.51
N TYR A 842 30.79 21.22 33.35
CA TYR A 842 31.25 20.42 32.22
C TYR A 842 30.74 18.98 32.28
N MET A 843 30.79 18.33 33.43
CA MET A 843 30.28 16.96 33.63
C MET A 843 28.75 16.90 33.49
N ASP A 844 28.02 17.88 34.06
CA ASP A 844 26.56 17.97 33.96
C ASP A 844 26.08 18.15 32.48
N LYS A 845 26.83 18.89 31.69
CA LYS A 845 26.59 19.02 30.24
C LYS A 845 26.86 17.72 29.47
N GLY A 846 27.84 16.91 29.96
CA GLY A 846 28.19 15.60 29.33
C GLY A 846 27.30 14.43 29.81
N THR A 847 26.67 14.57 30.97
CA THR A 847 25.70 13.60 31.50
C THR A 847 24.26 14.02 31.28
N GLY A 848 23.96 14.87 30.29
CA GLY A 848 22.60 15.25 29.92
C GLY A 848 21.66 14.06 30.01
N GLU A 849 21.15 13.83 31.22
CA GLU A 849 19.92 13.09 31.43
C GLU A 849 18.89 13.78 30.55
N GLU A 850 18.33 13.00 29.68
CA GLU A 850 17.08 13.26 28.97
C GLU A 850 16.16 14.04 29.89
N ALA A 851 15.98 15.31 29.60
CA ALA A 851 14.79 16.02 30.02
C ALA A 851 13.64 15.19 29.48
N THR A 852 12.99 14.52 30.42
CA THR A 852 11.73 13.83 30.29
C THR A 852 10.87 14.44 29.21
N ASP A 853 10.44 13.58 28.30
CA ASP A 853 9.20 13.61 27.54
C ASP A 853 8.29 14.80 27.93
N GLU A 854 8.35 15.88 27.21
CA GLU A 854 7.16 16.56 26.77
C GLU A 854 6.83 16.02 25.40
N LEU A 855 5.93 15.05 25.40
CA LEU A 855 5.13 14.62 24.28
C LEU A 855 4.64 15.87 23.53
N MET A 856 5.34 16.28 22.49
CA MET A 856 4.72 17.05 21.45
C MET A 856 3.89 16.07 20.61
N PRO A 857 2.56 16.29 20.54
CA PRO A 857 1.70 15.47 19.70
C PRO A 857 1.93 15.87 18.25
N PHE A 858 2.48 14.92 17.44
CA PHE A 858 2.11 14.73 16.01
C PHE A 858 2.91 13.57 15.43
#